data_17d54cb92d1ae03f493d6536537b0edb
#
_entry.id   17d54cb92d1ae03f493d6536537b0edb
#
_cell.length_a   1.000
_cell.length_b   1.000
_cell.length_c   1.000
_cell.angle_alpha   90.00
_cell.angle_beta   90.00
_cell.angle_gamma   90.00
#
_symmetry.space_group_name_H-M   'P 1'
#
loop_
_entity.id
_entity.type
_entity.pdbx_description
1 polymer ?
#
loop_
_entity_poly.entity_id
_entity_poly.type
_entity_poly.pdbx_seq_one_letter_code
_entity_poly.pdbx_strand_id
1 'polypeptide(L)'
;LARQLRLAGKSQAELAEELGLTRAAVSAWITKRSVPRPTVMVEIAKALGTDLGTVHTRTTDTQVGLPVTWYHRPGYHDGGRDGGNAAAFAFDADVQVLARETCQNSLDERLAENGRPVRVRYTIHELTGEMLDAFRKAILWDDLHPHYSSVSQTASHQKVGRVVDAGVRDMFEKGRLVLLRIDDYNASGLTGDDYDDGKFAAVVRRQLESLKSGRGAGGSYGLGKATLWATSALGMVLINSTLSVPHEGRTERRVIGRLELPWRSVDGEAYAGPAWLGRPDPDSPGAQVARSWWADEETVASLHLTRDSDEPGTSFLIVGAHDVASLDQGTVDLDADDEDGADDDGTRDVRAMHRRLVEALGRDFWAAMTGGGNRLPLLETSVRTLRNGEVVIEEEKVDPTVTQPSRTRALRAFYEGTTVDRLTEAGQVALRTVPFKLPLAGGRRGTLGTHQAVLLVTDAEDADGVPNQVHSLRGNRMTIKKSGVAGLPLGVNAFQAVLLTGHAAGDSVPFVEEAEDFLRAAEPPEHDRWGQTEELTLRWSHTAHHRISRLTTEVNSAVKELVAKPKRSAGEGGTKLRKALTVPRKTATPRRAAGPSLPELDGLEASIGDAGEWRITAEVKLPRAEELPTMTPTVLLDVRSGSRPRLDWAELVAVDGCEVENGVLRFSPGARRAVFRGSTDVTSHPVRTALTRLVLELRAGKGE
;
A
#
# COMPACT_ATOMS: atom_id res chain seq x y z
N LEU A 1 -41.25 -1.91 -3.96
CA LEU A 1 -42.56 -1.39 -3.54
C LEU A 1 -42.44 -0.30 -2.47
N ALA A 2 -41.66 -0.49 -1.37
CA ALA A 2 -41.48 0.51 -0.31
C ALA A 2 -40.91 1.84 -0.81
N ARG A 3 -40.01 1.79 -1.79
CA ARG A 3 -39.42 2.96 -2.44
C ARG A 3 -40.45 3.66 -3.35
N GLN A 4 -41.19 2.91 -4.14
CA GLN A 4 -42.21 3.46 -5.03
C GLN A 4 -43.31 4.16 -4.25
N LEU A 5 -43.68 3.65 -3.08
CA LEU A 5 -44.60 4.31 -2.15
C LEU A 5 -44.05 5.69 -1.70
N ARG A 6 -42.78 5.74 -1.33
CA ARG A 6 -42.12 7.01 -0.93
C ARG A 6 -42.07 8.02 -2.08
N LEU A 7 -41.71 7.53 -3.29
CA LEU A 7 -41.65 8.40 -4.50
C LEU A 7 -43.04 8.92 -4.88
N ALA A 8 -44.09 8.12 -4.70
CA ALA A 8 -45.45 8.52 -4.93
C ALA A 8 -46.08 9.36 -3.77
N GLY A 9 -45.27 9.61 -2.71
CA GLY A 9 -45.75 10.32 -1.51
C GLY A 9 -46.88 9.59 -0.78
N LYS A 10 -47.01 8.26 -0.99
CA LYS A 10 -48.11 7.44 -0.43
C LYS A 10 -47.63 6.55 0.72
N SER A 11 -48.45 6.44 1.75
CA SER A 11 -48.26 5.47 2.83
C SER A 11 -48.73 4.06 2.44
N GLN A 12 -48.31 3.06 3.20
CA GLN A 12 -48.81 1.67 3.02
C GLN A 12 -50.34 1.55 3.24
N ALA A 13 -50.91 2.43 4.06
CA ALA A 13 -52.35 2.47 4.34
C ALA A 13 -53.12 3.04 3.14
N GLU A 14 -52.67 4.11 2.59
CA GLU A 14 -53.28 4.75 1.40
C GLU A 14 -53.23 3.84 0.17
N LEU A 15 -52.09 3.16 -0.09
CA LEU A 15 -52.02 2.19 -1.17
C LEU A 15 -52.99 0.99 -0.90
N ALA A 16 -53.08 0.51 0.33
CA ALA A 16 -54.01 -0.59 0.68
C ALA A 16 -55.48 -0.18 0.46
N GLU A 17 -55.84 1.03 0.85
CA GLU A 17 -57.18 1.58 0.65
C GLU A 17 -57.54 1.74 -0.84
N GLU A 18 -56.62 2.29 -1.63
CA GLU A 18 -56.79 2.46 -3.06
C GLU A 18 -56.93 1.15 -3.84
N LEU A 19 -56.24 0.09 -3.37
CA LEU A 19 -56.34 -1.26 -3.92
C LEU A 19 -57.49 -2.11 -3.34
N GLY A 20 -58.25 -1.60 -2.38
CA GLY A 20 -59.27 -2.36 -1.67
C GLY A 20 -58.71 -3.53 -0.85
N LEU A 21 -57.48 -3.38 -0.34
CA LEU A 21 -56.73 -4.44 0.38
C LEU A 21 -56.43 -4.04 1.82
N THR A 22 -55.93 -4.97 2.60
CA THR A 22 -55.47 -4.67 3.97
C THR A 22 -54.03 -4.13 3.99
N ARG A 23 -53.73 -3.23 4.91
CA ARG A 23 -52.35 -2.77 5.17
C ARG A 23 -51.39 -3.93 5.43
N ALA A 24 -51.88 -5.00 6.05
CA ALA A 24 -51.08 -6.20 6.30
C ALA A 24 -50.64 -6.91 5.02
N ALA A 25 -51.47 -6.91 3.97
CA ALA A 25 -51.14 -7.47 2.67
C ALA A 25 -50.01 -6.65 2.01
N VAL A 26 -50.11 -5.33 2.01
CA VAL A 26 -49.08 -4.43 1.47
C VAL A 26 -47.78 -4.58 2.28
N SER A 27 -47.85 -4.66 3.60
CA SER A 27 -46.70 -4.90 4.48
C SER A 27 -46.02 -6.25 4.20
N ALA A 28 -46.82 -7.32 3.95
CA ALA A 28 -46.29 -8.63 3.61
C ALA A 28 -45.53 -8.64 2.30
N TRP A 29 -45.93 -7.85 1.31
CA TRP A 29 -45.21 -7.68 0.04
C TRP A 29 -43.93 -6.88 0.21
N ILE A 30 -43.92 -5.83 1.01
CA ILE A 30 -42.73 -5.02 1.33
C ILE A 30 -41.68 -5.85 2.07
N THR A 31 -42.13 -6.67 3.04
CA THR A 31 -41.29 -7.57 3.84
C THR A 31 -40.93 -8.88 3.13
N LYS A 32 -41.35 -9.04 1.85
CA LYS A 32 -41.12 -10.25 1.02
C LYS A 32 -41.73 -11.54 1.58
N ARG A 33 -42.70 -11.47 2.49
CA ARG A 33 -43.43 -12.64 3.04
C ARG A 33 -44.44 -13.23 2.06
N SER A 34 -44.88 -12.43 1.07
CA SER A 34 -45.74 -12.87 -0.02
C SER A 34 -45.47 -12.05 -1.28
N VAL A 35 -45.94 -12.52 -2.45
CA VAL A 35 -45.81 -11.83 -3.74
C VAL A 35 -47.24 -11.47 -4.20
N PRO A 36 -47.48 -10.23 -4.67
CA PRO A 36 -48.74 -9.84 -5.26
C PRO A 36 -49.05 -10.69 -6.50
N ARG A 37 -50.35 -10.98 -6.72
CA ARG A 37 -50.76 -11.63 -7.98
C ARG A 37 -50.54 -10.69 -9.18
N PRO A 38 -50.36 -11.23 -10.39
CA PRO A 38 -50.10 -10.39 -11.57
C PRO A 38 -51.13 -9.30 -11.84
N THR A 39 -52.40 -9.59 -11.59
CA THR A 39 -53.49 -8.59 -11.72
C THR A 39 -53.35 -7.46 -10.69
N VAL A 40 -53.00 -7.78 -9.46
CA VAL A 40 -52.79 -6.78 -8.40
C VAL A 40 -51.51 -5.95 -8.68
N MET A 41 -50.52 -6.54 -9.32
CA MET A 41 -49.31 -5.75 -9.73
C MET A 41 -49.62 -4.66 -10.74
N VAL A 42 -50.56 -4.90 -11.68
CA VAL A 42 -51.06 -3.89 -12.61
C VAL A 42 -51.72 -2.73 -11.86
N GLU A 43 -52.55 -3.05 -10.89
CA GLU A 43 -53.23 -2.06 -10.05
C GLU A 43 -52.25 -1.26 -9.17
N ILE A 44 -51.24 -1.95 -8.60
CA ILE A 44 -50.13 -1.29 -7.88
C ILE A 44 -49.39 -0.33 -8.79
N ALA A 45 -49.03 -0.76 -10.01
CA ALA A 45 -48.35 0.10 -10.96
C ALA A 45 -49.13 1.36 -11.32
N LYS A 46 -50.45 1.18 -11.54
CA LYS A 46 -51.39 2.29 -11.83
C LYS A 46 -51.53 3.23 -10.62
N ALA A 47 -51.69 2.70 -9.43
CA ALA A 47 -51.84 3.45 -8.19
C ALA A 47 -50.59 4.27 -7.83
N LEU A 48 -49.43 3.77 -8.20
CA LEU A 48 -48.13 4.43 -7.96
C LEU A 48 -47.64 5.27 -9.14
N GLY A 49 -48.40 5.37 -10.25
CA GLY A 49 -48.00 6.12 -11.44
C GLY A 49 -46.75 5.55 -12.12
N THR A 50 -46.52 4.26 -12.05
CA THR A 50 -45.35 3.58 -12.60
C THR A 50 -45.76 2.50 -13.60
N ASP A 51 -44.81 1.94 -14.36
CA ASP A 51 -45.09 0.87 -15.31
C ASP A 51 -45.04 -0.53 -14.67
N LEU A 52 -45.66 -1.50 -15.33
CA LEU A 52 -45.73 -2.88 -14.87
C LEU A 52 -44.35 -3.56 -14.86
N GLY A 53 -43.48 -3.19 -15.77
CA GLY A 53 -42.10 -3.68 -15.83
C GLY A 53 -41.33 -3.31 -14.57
N THR A 54 -41.44 -2.07 -14.11
CA THR A 54 -40.84 -1.58 -12.87
C THR A 54 -41.33 -2.31 -11.63
N VAL A 55 -42.61 -2.74 -11.60
CA VAL A 55 -43.17 -3.52 -10.48
C VAL A 55 -42.80 -5.00 -10.58
N HIS A 56 -42.70 -5.56 -11.79
CA HIS A 56 -42.52 -6.99 -12.03
C HIS A 56 -41.05 -7.43 -12.02
N THR A 57 -40.16 -6.67 -12.66
CA THR A 57 -38.75 -7.07 -12.87
C THR A 57 -37.85 -6.75 -11.68
N ARG A 58 -38.34 -6.02 -10.67
CA ARG A 58 -37.49 -5.44 -9.62
C ARG A 58 -36.40 -4.50 -10.17
N THR A 59 -36.36 -4.27 -11.48
CA THR A 59 -35.53 -3.23 -12.09
C THR A 59 -36.18 -1.89 -11.82
N THR A 60 -35.80 -1.31 -10.69
CA THR A 60 -36.12 0.06 -10.33
C THR A 60 -35.35 1.07 -11.21
N ASP A 61 -34.81 0.63 -12.33
CA ASP A 61 -33.91 1.39 -13.18
C ASP A 61 -34.59 2.01 -14.40
N THR A 62 -35.89 1.83 -14.55
CA THR A 62 -36.69 2.76 -15.37
C THR A 62 -37.10 4.03 -14.60
N GLN A 63 -36.27 4.53 -13.69
CA GLN A 63 -36.16 5.96 -13.69
C GLN A 63 -35.62 6.32 -15.07
N VAL A 64 -36.35 7.15 -15.83
CA VAL A 64 -35.73 8.10 -16.76
C VAL A 64 -34.81 8.94 -15.87
N GLY A 65 -33.76 8.30 -15.40
CA GLY A 65 -32.81 8.85 -14.45
C GLY A 65 -32.00 9.84 -15.24
N LEU A 66 -31.75 10.98 -14.67
CA LEU A 66 -30.75 11.90 -15.18
C LEU A 66 -29.50 11.08 -15.55
N PRO A 67 -28.91 11.33 -16.73
CA PRO A 67 -27.75 10.57 -17.19
C PRO A 67 -26.62 10.67 -16.16
N VAL A 68 -25.77 9.66 -16.13
CA VAL A 68 -24.52 9.71 -15.37
C VAL A 68 -23.66 10.84 -15.92
N THR A 69 -23.14 11.69 -15.04
CA THR A 69 -22.34 12.89 -15.41
C THR A 69 -21.18 13.07 -14.43
N TRP A 70 -20.23 13.90 -14.81
CA TRP A 70 -19.19 14.38 -13.91
C TRP A 70 -19.70 15.60 -13.14
N TYR A 71 -19.67 15.51 -11.81
CA TYR A 71 -19.83 16.65 -10.92
C TYR A 71 -18.45 17.12 -10.46
N HIS A 72 -18.05 18.31 -10.92
CA HIS A 72 -16.83 18.97 -10.46
C HIS A 72 -17.17 19.90 -9.29
N ARG A 73 -16.45 19.76 -8.17
CA ARG A 73 -16.66 20.64 -7.01
C ARG A 73 -16.35 22.08 -7.40
N PRO A 74 -17.29 23.03 -7.23
CA PRO A 74 -17.02 24.44 -7.46
C PRO A 74 -15.90 24.96 -6.55
N GLY A 75 -15.02 25.80 -7.08
CA GLY A 75 -14.03 26.54 -6.33
C GLY A 75 -14.60 27.86 -5.81
N TYR A 76 -13.99 28.42 -4.78
CA TYR A 76 -14.33 29.74 -4.28
C TYR A 76 -13.58 30.83 -5.05
N HIS A 77 -14.20 32.03 -5.18
CA HIS A 77 -13.60 33.20 -5.83
C HIS A 77 -12.88 34.12 -4.81
N ASP A 78 -12.38 33.57 -3.73
CA ASP A 78 -11.65 34.27 -2.66
C ASP A 78 -10.14 34.42 -2.93
N GLY A 79 -9.68 33.93 -4.10
CA GLY A 79 -8.26 33.90 -4.47
C GLY A 79 -7.49 32.69 -3.90
N GLY A 80 -8.11 31.88 -3.03
CA GLY A 80 -7.56 30.62 -2.56
C GLY A 80 -7.55 29.59 -3.69
N ARG A 81 -6.42 28.85 -3.81
CA ARG A 81 -6.30 27.74 -4.76
C ARG A 81 -6.11 26.45 -3.96
N ASP A 82 -7.22 25.74 -3.74
CA ASP A 82 -7.17 24.42 -3.13
C ASP A 82 -6.47 23.43 -4.07
N GLY A 83 -5.28 22.97 -3.68
CA GLY A 83 -4.45 22.03 -4.44
C GLY A 83 -5.02 20.62 -4.54
N GLY A 84 -6.22 20.36 -4.03
CA GLY A 84 -6.85 19.05 -4.00
C GLY A 84 -6.31 18.17 -2.85
N ASN A 85 -6.31 16.85 -3.05
CA ASN A 85 -5.83 15.91 -2.03
C ASN A 85 -4.30 15.92 -1.94
N ALA A 86 -3.75 16.74 -1.03
CA ALA A 86 -2.32 16.85 -0.80
C ALA A 86 -1.64 15.48 -0.58
N ALA A 87 -2.33 14.51 0.05
CA ALA A 87 -1.80 13.17 0.27
C ALA A 87 -1.63 12.39 -1.04
N ALA A 88 -2.61 12.46 -1.97
CA ALA A 88 -2.50 11.82 -3.28
C ALA A 88 -1.31 12.36 -4.11
N PHE A 89 -0.98 13.64 -3.95
CA PHE A 89 0.11 14.28 -4.69
C PHE A 89 1.47 14.22 -3.96
N ALA A 90 1.46 13.98 -2.65
CA ALA A 90 2.69 13.86 -1.87
C ALA A 90 3.37 12.49 -2.01
N PHE A 91 2.59 11.43 -2.31
CA PHE A 91 3.12 10.09 -2.51
C PHE A 91 3.68 9.92 -3.92
N ASP A 92 4.77 9.17 -4.03
CA ASP A 92 5.22 8.68 -5.34
C ASP A 92 4.38 7.47 -5.75
N ALA A 93 4.16 7.30 -7.05
CA ALA A 93 3.50 6.12 -7.59
C ALA A 93 4.40 4.89 -7.34
N ASP A 94 3.96 4.01 -6.46
CA ASP A 94 4.66 2.79 -6.09
C ASP A 94 3.65 1.66 -5.85
N VAL A 95 3.64 0.70 -6.77
CA VAL A 95 2.72 -0.44 -6.69
C VAL A 95 3.01 -1.35 -5.50
N GLN A 96 4.21 -1.31 -4.91
CA GLN A 96 4.50 -2.08 -3.70
C GLN A 96 3.81 -1.46 -2.48
N VAL A 97 3.82 -0.12 -2.38
CA VAL A 97 3.06 0.59 -1.34
C VAL A 97 1.57 0.40 -1.55
N LEU A 98 1.10 0.52 -2.81
CA LEU A 98 -0.31 0.28 -3.15
C LEU A 98 -0.77 -1.13 -2.76
N ALA A 99 0.00 -2.18 -3.10
CA ALA A 99 -0.32 -3.57 -2.77
C ALA A 99 -0.41 -3.78 -1.26
N ARG A 100 0.50 -3.17 -0.49
CA ARG A 100 0.50 -3.22 0.96
C ARG A 100 -0.75 -2.61 1.57
N GLU A 101 -1.11 -1.41 1.16
CA GLU A 101 -2.27 -0.68 1.67
C GLU A 101 -3.59 -1.35 1.28
N THR A 102 -3.73 -1.79 0.03
CA THR A 102 -4.97 -2.39 -0.45
C THR A 102 -5.22 -3.77 0.16
N CYS A 103 -4.20 -4.64 0.28
CA CYS A 103 -4.33 -5.92 0.96
C CYS A 103 -4.60 -5.77 2.46
N GLN A 104 -3.96 -4.79 3.12
CA GLN A 104 -4.24 -4.50 4.53
C GLN A 104 -5.70 -4.08 4.71
N ASN A 105 -6.21 -3.16 3.88
CA ASN A 105 -7.59 -2.70 3.95
C ASN A 105 -8.58 -3.86 3.71
N SER A 106 -8.30 -4.72 2.72
CA SER A 106 -9.15 -5.90 2.46
C SER A 106 -9.14 -6.91 3.62
N LEU A 107 -7.97 -7.12 4.27
CA LEU A 107 -7.88 -7.96 5.47
C LEU A 107 -8.67 -7.39 6.65
N ASP A 108 -8.61 -6.08 6.86
CA ASP A 108 -9.35 -5.40 7.92
C ASP A 108 -10.88 -5.45 7.70
N GLU A 109 -11.31 -5.57 6.44
CA GLU A 109 -12.72 -5.64 6.03
C GLU A 109 -13.20 -7.07 5.75
N ARG A 110 -12.39 -8.09 6.02
CA ARG A 110 -12.71 -9.50 5.80
C ARG A 110 -13.95 -9.91 6.59
N LEU A 111 -14.87 -10.63 5.95
CA LEU A 111 -16.02 -11.27 6.60
C LEU A 111 -15.54 -12.53 7.33
N ALA A 112 -15.10 -12.34 8.57
CA ALA A 112 -14.45 -13.40 9.37
C ALA A 112 -15.42 -14.52 9.78
N GLU A 113 -16.72 -14.24 9.87
CA GLU A 113 -17.76 -15.15 10.38
C GLU A 113 -17.89 -16.44 9.56
N ASN A 114 -17.56 -16.39 8.26
CA ASN A 114 -17.62 -17.57 7.38
C ASN A 114 -16.32 -18.40 7.36
N GLY A 115 -15.28 -17.99 8.09
CA GLY A 115 -13.99 -18.67 8.18
C GLY A 115 -13.13 -18.64 6.91
N ARG A 116 -13.65 -18.10 5.79
CA ARG A 116 -12.92 -18.07 4.50
C ARG A 116 -11.90 -16.94 4.44
N PRO A 117 -10.82 -17.08 3.61
CA PRO A 117 -9.91 -15.98 3.35
C PRO A 117 -10.60 -14.84 2.58
N VAL A 118 -10.12 -13.61 2.75
CA VAL A 118 -10.36 -12.57 1.75
C VAL A 118 -9.50 -12.87 0.53
N ARG A 119 -10.06 -12.74 -0.68
CA ARG A 119 -9.31 -12.90 -1.93
C ARG A 119 -9.10 -11.54 -2.55
N VAL A 120 -7.85 -11.21 -2.90
CA VAL A 120 -7.51 -9.94 -3.56
C VAL A 120 -6.82 -10.23 -4.87
N ARG A 121 -7.40 -9.74 -5.97
CA ARG A 121 -6.84 -9.91 -7.30
C ARG A 121 -6.47 -8.57 -7.91
N TYR A 122 -5.27 -8.51 -8.47
CA TYR A 122 -4.75 -7.40 -9.26
C TYR A 122 -4.83 -7.76 -10.74
N THR A 123 -5.49 -6.92 -11.53
CA THR A 123 -5.55 -7.06 -12.99
C THR A 123 -4.94 -5.80 -13.62
N ILE A 124 -3.79 -5.95 -14.24
CA ILE A 124 -3.20 -4.93 -15.11
C ILE A 124 -3.83 -5.10 -16.47
N HIS A 125 -4.41 -4.06 -17.04
CA HIS A 125 -5.08 -4.12 -18.33
C HIS A 125 -4.65 -2.94 -19.19
N GLU A 126 -3.93 -3.23 -20.24
CA GLU A 126 -3.51 -2.24 -21.23
C GLU A 126 -4.57 -2.13 -22.32
N LEU A 127 -5.03 -0.90 -22.56
CA LEU A 127 -5.99 -0.56 -23.61
C LEU A 127 -5.31 0.21 -24.74
N THR A 128 -5.60 -0.20 -25.97
CA THR A 128 -5.15 0.47 -27.21
C THR A 128 -6.28 0.47 -28.25
N GLY A 129 -6.18 1.31 -29.27
CA GLY A 129 -7.10 1.33 -30.40
C GLY A 129 -8.57 1.46 -30.02
N GLU A 130 -9.45 0.64 -30.64
CA GLU A 130 -10.90 0.71 -30.43
C GLU A 130 -11.34 0.51 -28.99
N MET A 131 -10.62 -0.31 -28.20
CA MET A 131 -10.96 -0.55 -26.83
C MET A 131 -10.65 0.68 -25.95
N LEU A 132 -9.55 1.38 -26.23
CA LEU A 132 -9.25 2.66 -25.61
C LEU A 132 -10.30 3.72 -25.94
N ASP A 133 -10.73 3.81 -27.20
CA ASP A 133 -11.76 4.76 -27.63
C ASP A 133 -13.12 4.46 -26.99
N ALA A 134 -13.48 3.17 -26.87
CA ALA A 134 -14.69 2.75 -26.17
C ALA A 134 -14.65 3.12 -24.69
N PHE A 135 -13.51 2.91 -24.03
CA PHE A 135 -13.34 3.28 -22.62
C PHE A 135 -13.40 4.80 -22.41
N ARG A 136 -12.75 5.59 -23.29
CA ARG A 136 -12.83 7.06 -23.24
C ARG A 136 -14.28 7.55 -23.31
N LYS A 137 -15.11 6.95 -24.17
CA LYS A 137 -16.56 7.27 -24.24
C LYS A 137 -17.29 6.88 -22.96
N ALA A 138 -16.97 5.69 -22.41
CA ALA A 138 -17.62 5.20 -21.18
C ALA A 138 -17.36 6.10 -19.96
N ILE A 139 -16.16 6.69 -19.86
CA ILE A 139 -15.81 7.63 -18.79
C ILE A 139 -16.17 9.08 -19.10
N LEU A 140 -16.88 9.36 -20.19
CA LEU A 140 -17.26 10.71 -20.64
C LEU A 140 -16.03 11.64 -20.78
N TRP A 141 -15.01 11.17 -21.51
CA TRP A 141 -13.74 11.90 -21.61
C TRP A 141 -13.89 13.31 -22.17
N ASP A 142 -14.83 13.53 -23.06
CA ASP A 142 -15.05 14.85 -23.68
C ASP A 142 -15.42 15.92 -22.63
N ASP A 143 -16.14 15.53 -21.57
CA ASP A 143 -16.48 16.41 -20.44
C ASP A 143 -15.25 16.68 -19.56
N LEU A 144 -14.29 15.75 -19.51
CA LEU A 144 -13.08 15.85 -18.70
C LEU A 144 -11.95 16.62 -19.38
N HIS A 145 -11.86 16.55 -20.69
CA HIS A 145 -10.74 17.08 -21.47
C HIS A 145 -10.46 18.58 -21.18
N PRO A 146 -11.45 19.49 -21.08
CA PRO A 146 -11.18 20.88 -20.71
C PRO A 146 -10.51 21.04 -19.35
N HIS A 147 -10.89 20.21 -18.37
CA HIS A 147 -10.31 20.23 -17.03
C HIS A 147 -8.85 19.79 -17.03
N TYR A 148 -8.51 18.71 -17.76
CA TYR A 148 -7.14 18.25 -17.93
C TYR A 148 -6.26 19.26 -18.66
N SER A 149 -6.79 19.87 -19.72
CA SER A 149 -6.10 20.92 -20.48
C SER A 149 -5.75 22.13 -19.62
N SER A 150 -6.70 22.55 -18.76
CA SER A 150 -6.46 23.64 -17.81
C SER A 150 -5.37 23.28 -16.79
N VAL A 151 -5.34 22.05 -16.26
CA VAL A 151 -4.31 21.59 -15.32
C VAL A 151 -2.94 21.54 -15.98
N SER A 152 -2.83 21.00 -17.20
CA SER A 152 -1.56 20.97 -17.95
C SER A 152 -0.97 22.35 -18.18
N GLN A 153 -1.83 23.36 -18.42
CA GLN A 153 -1.39 24.74 -18.62
C GLN A 153 -1.02 25.47 -17.32
N THR A 154 -1.82 25.30 -16.27
CA THR A 154 -1.69 26.11 -15.03
C THR A 154 -0.79 25.49 -13.99
N ALA A 155 -0.68 24.17 -13.94
CA ALA A 155 0.09 23.41 -12.96
C ALA A 155 1.36 22.76 -13.53
N SER A 156 1.80 23.15 -14.74
CA SER A 156 3.00 22.59 -15.42
C SER A 156 4.27 22.66 -14.58
N HIS A 157 4.39 23.64 -13.70
CA HIS A 157 5.52 23.79 -12.78
C HIS A 157 5.44 22.87 -11.54
N GLN A 158 4.28 22.24 -11.29
CA GLN A 158 4.07 21.37 -10.15
C GLN A 158 4.21 19.89 -10.59
N LYS A 159 4.66 19.01 -9.67
CA LYS A 159 4.77 17.57 -9.91
C LYS A 159 3.46 16.99 -10.47
N VAL A 160 2.34 17.32 -9.85
CA VAL A 160 1.02 16.80 -10.25
C VAL A 160 0.65 17.20 -11.68
N GLY A 161 0.88 18.45 -12.08
CA GLY A 161 0.59 18.90 -13.44
C GLY A 161 1.41 18.15 -14.50
N ARG A 162 2.69 17.87 -14.21
CA ARG A 162 3.56 17.09 -15.11
C ARG A 162 3.15 15.61 -15.21
N VAL A 163 2.73 14.99 -14.10
CA VAL A 163 2.25 13.61 -14.10
C VAL A 163 0.97 13.50 -14.91
N VAL A 164 0.02 14.42 -14.69
CA VAL A 164 -1.24 14.50 -15.45
C VAL A 164 -0.97 14.72 -16.94
N ASP A 165 -0.10 15.65 -17.29
CA ASP A 165 0.26 15.94 -18.68
C ASP A 165 0.92 14.72 -19.36
N ALA A 166 1.78 14.00 -18.65
CA ALA A 166 2.38 12.77 -19.15
C ALA A 166 1.32 11.67 -19.39
N GLY A 167 0.38 11.47 -18.45
CA GLY A 167 -0.71 10.51 -18.60
C GLY A 167 -1.64 10.81 -19.78
N VAL A 168 -1.97 12.09 -19.97
CA VAL A 168 -2.77 12.54 -21.12
C VAL A 168 -2.02 12.31 -22.44
N ARG A 169 -0.72 12.64 -22.49
CA ARG A 169 0.10 12.39 -23.67
C ARG A 169 0.23 10.91 -24.01
N ASP A 170 0.43 10.04 -23.04
CA ASP A 170 0.49 8.60 -23.25
C ASP A 170 -0.81 8.10 -23.87
N MET A 171 -1.94 8.58 -23.42
CA MET A 171 -3.25 8.20 -23.95
C MET A 171 -3.49 8.70 -25.38
N PHE A 172 -3.05 9.91 -25.74
CA PHE A 172 -3.33 10.51 -27.05
C PHE A 172 -2.19 10.35 -28.06
N GLU A 173 -0.94 10.51 -27.64
CA GLU A 173 0.21 10.45 -28.56
C GLU A 173 0.70 9.02 -28.75
N LYS A 174 0.71 8.22 -27.68
CA LYS A 174 1.08 6.79 -27.75
C LYS A 174 -0.11 5.87 -28.01
N GLY A 175 -1.35 6.40 -27.94
CA GLY A 175 -2.58 5.62 -28.13
C GLY A 175 -2.73 4.48 -27.11
N ARG A 176 -2.26 4.65 -25.88
CA ARG A 176 -2.16 3.63 -24.87
C ARG A 176 -2.66 4.14 -23.50
N LEU A 177 -3.39 3.28 -22.78
CA LEU A 177 -3.82 3.55 -21.41
C LEU A 177 -3.70 2.28 -20.57
N VAL A 178 -2.99 2.36 -19.44
CA VAL A 178 -2.90 1.25 -18.48
C VAL A 178 -3.94 1.43 -17.38
N LEU A 179 -4.74 0.41 -17.17
CA LEU A 179 -5.68 0.28 -16.06
C LEU A 179 -5.11 -0.72 -15.06
N LEU A 180 -5.21 -0.42 -13.76
CA LEU A 180 -4.94 -1.38 -12.69
C LEU A 180 -6.22 -1.57 -11.87
N ARG A 181 -6.84 -2.75 -11.99
CA ARG A 181 -8.02 -3.10 -11.20
C ARG A 181 -7.62 -3.97 -10.01
N ILE A 182 -8.14 -3.61 -8.85
CA ILE A 182 -7.95 -4.32 -7.59
C ILE A 182 -9.31 -4.77 -7.12
N ASP A 183 -9.54 -6.07 -7.16
CA ASP A 183 -10.80 -6.70 -6.75
C ASP A 183 -10.60 -7.40 -5.41
N ASP A 184 -11.41 -7.09 -4.39
CA ASP A 184 -11.50 -7.94 -3.22
C ASP A 184 -12.83 -8.71 -3.17
N TYR A 185 -12.80 -9.89 -2.55
CA TYR A 185 -13.95 -10.79 -2.38
C TYR A 185 -13.93 -11.33 -0.97
N ASN A 186 -15.11 -11.61 -0.40
CA ASN A 186 -15.28 -11.95 1.00
C ASN A 186 -14.88 -10.82 1.95
N ALA A 187 -15.11 -9.58 1.51
CA ALA A 187 -14.97 -8.35 2.30
C ALA A 187 -16.34 -7.66 2.42
N SER A 188 -16.44 -6.68 3.32
CA SER A 188 -17.73 -6.03 3.62
C SER A 188 -18.33 -5.21 2.47
N GLY A 189 -17.53 -4.79 1.51
CA GLY A 189 -17.90 -3.79 0.52
C GLY A 189 -18.05 -2.39 1.13
N LEU A 190 -18.28 -1.38 0.28
CA LEU A 190 -18.46 0.01 0.70
C LEU A 190 -19.91 0.25 1.14
N THR A 191 -20.22 -0.19 2.37
CA THR A 191 -21.53 -0.03 2.98
C THR A 191 -21.76 1.39 3.50
N GLY A 192 -23.02 1.73 3.79
CA GLY A 192 -23.43 3.04 4.30
C GLY A 192 -23.94 4.00 3.23
N ASP A 193 -24.32 5.19 3.64
CA ASP A 193 -24.87 6.24 2.78
C ASP A 193 -23.79 6.93 1.95
N ASP A 194 -24.21 7.68 0.92
CA ASP A 194 -23.29 8.44 0.05
C ASP A 194 -22.61 9.61 0.78
N TYR A 195 -23.23 10.19 1.80
CA TYR A 195 -22.81 11.42 2.46
C TYR A 195 -22.62 11.27 3.98
N ASP A 196 -23.40 10.41 4.61
CA ASP A 196 -23.41 10.21 6.05
C ASP A 196 -22.23 9.33 6.52
N ASP A 197 -22.14 9.11 7.82
CA ASP A 197 -21.12 8.26 8.39
C ASP A 197 -21.26 6.80 7.89
N GLY A 198 -20.22 6.32 7.22
CA GLY A 198 -20.16 4.99 6.64
C GLY A 198 -18.88 4.74 5.85
N LYS A 199 -18.64 3.48 5.53
CA LYS A 199 -17.45 3.08 4.76
C LYS A 199 -17.41 3.74 3.39
N PHE A 200 -18.58 3.86 2.73
CA PHE A 200 -18.68 4.51 1.43
C PHE A 200 -18.22 5.97 1.50
N ALA A 201 -18.82 6.79 2.37
CA ALA A 201 -18.46 8.19 2.50
C ALA A 201 -17.00 8.38 2.94
N ALA A 202 -16.50 7.53 3.84
CA ALA A 202 -15.12 7.58 4.31
C ALA A 202 -14.11 7.35 3.17
N VAL A 203 -14.40 6.46 2.20
CA VAL A 203 -13.52 6.20 1.05
C VAL A 203 -13.73 7.20 -0.07
N VAL A 204 -15.00 7.47 -0.42
CA VAL A 204 -15.35 8.19 -1.65
C VAL A 204 -15.40 9.70 -1.45
N ARG A 205 -15.85 10.20 -0.29
CA ARG A 205 -16.13 11.64 -0.07
C ARG A 205 -15.10 12.33 0.81
N ARG A 206 -14.65 11.65 1.87
CA ARG A 206 -13.86 12.29 2.92
C ARG A 206 -12.37 12.09 2.67
N GLN A 207 -11.60 13.12 2.96
CA GLN A 207 -10.14 13.06 2.98
C GLN A 207 -9.68 12.82 4.41
N LEU A 208 -8.59 12.06 4.59
CA LEU A 208 -7.92 11.81 5.88
C LEU A 208 -8.81 11.20 6.99
N GLU A 209 -10.00 10.71 6.65
CA GLU A 209 -10.84 9.97 7.60
C GLU A 209 -10.83 8.47 7.30
N SER A 210 -10.78 7.66 8.35
CA SER A 210 -11.00 6.22 8.28
C SER A 210 -12.04 5.81 9.32
N LEU A 211 -13.11 5.15 8.89
CA LEU A 211 -14.11 4.55 9.75
C LEU A 211 -13.86 3.04 9.78
N LYS A 212 -13.05 2.58 10.73
CA LYS A 212 -12.79 1.15 10.93
C LYS A 212 -13.52 0.68 12.18
N SER A 213 -14.37 -0.33 12.03
CA SER A 213 -15.26 -0.84 13.06
C SER A 213 -14.64 -1.82 14.06
N GLY A 214 -13.37 -2.21 13.88
CA GLY A 214 -12.68 -3.20 14.70
C GLY A 214 -11.58 -2.62 15.59
N ARG A 215 -11.50 -3.08 16.86
CA ARG A 215 -10.39 -2.73 17.78
C ARG A 215 -9.00 -3.17 17.26
N GLY A 216 -8.94 -4.12 16.31
CA GLY A 216 -7.70 -4.65 15.71
C GLY A 216 -7.34 -4.09 14.33
N ALA A 217 -8.19 -3.22 13.72
CA ALA A 217 -7.98 -2.75 12.36
C ALA A 217 -6.76 -1.82 12.26
N GLY A 218 -5.88 -2.10 11.29
CA GLY A 218 -4.72 -1.25 10.98
C GLY A 218 -5.13 0.05 10.27
N GLY A 219 -4.33 1.10 10.38
CA GLY A 219 -4.51 2.38 9.68
C GLY A 219 -5.39 3.40 10.40
N SER A 220 -4.75 4.32 11.12
CA SER A 220 -5.39 5.35 11.95
C SER A 220 -5.60 6.70 11.24
N TYR A 221 -4.98 6.94 10.06
CA TYR A 221 -4.88 8.28 9.49
C TYR A 221 -5.62 8.48 8.16
N GLY A 222 -6.26 7.45 7.58
CA GLY A 222 -6.93 7.55 6.28
C GLY A 222 -6.01 7.90 5.10
N LEU A 223 -4.68 7.84 5.29
CA LEU A 223 -3.68 8.14 4.28
C LEU A 223 -3.52 7.01 3.26
N GLY A 224 -3.69 5.76 3.69
CA GLY A 224 -3.49 4.58 2.83
C GLY A 224 -4.38 4.59 1.58
N LYS A 225 -5.63 5.04 1.69
CA LYS A 225 -6.51 5.17 0.51
C LYS A 225 -5.99 6.17 -0.55
N ALA A 226 -5.15 7.14 -0.16
CA ALA A 226 -4.59 8.10 -1.11
C ALA A 226 -3.63 7.46 -2.12
N THR A 227 -3.08 6.28 -1.82
CA THR A 227 -2.22 5.53 -2.73
C THR A 227 -2.93 5.13 -4.03
N LEU A 228 -4.25 4.91 -4.00
CA LEU A 228 -5.06 4.65 -5.20
C LEU A 228 -4.94 5.79 -6.21
N TRP A 229 -5.07 7.03 -5.75
CA TRP A 229 -4.96 8.21 -6.62
C TRP A 229 -3.50 8.58 -6.93
N ALA A 230 -2.58 8.34 -6.00
CA ALA A 230 -1.16 8.57 -6.22
C ALA A 230 -0.59 7.66 -7.33
N THR A 231 -1.15 6.46 -7.51
CA THR A 231 -0.74 5.51 -8.56
C THR A 231 -1.45 5.79 -9.89
N SER A 232 -2.38 6.74 -9.95
CA SER A 232 -3.07 7.16 -11.18
C SER A 232 -2.40 8.40 -11.79
N ALA A 233 -1.86 8.29 -12.99
CA ALA A 233 -1.36 9.45 -13.74
C ALA A 233 -2.49 10.45 -14.09
N LEU A 234 -3.72 9.96 -14.22
CA LEU A 234 -4.90 10.77 -14.49
C LEU A 234 -5.63 11.22 -13.22
N GLY A 235 -5.17 10.80 -12.02
CA GLY A 235 -5.85 11.12 -10.76
C GLY A 235 -7.25 10.53 -10.64
N MET A 236 -7.58 9.49 -11.40
CA MET A 236 -8.94 8.93 -11.54
C MET A 236 -9.02 7.50 -11.03
N VAL A 237 -10.01 7.24 -10.19
CA VAL A 237 -10.36 5.90 -9.70
C VAL A 237 -11.85 5.67 -9.88
N LEU A 238 -12.21 4.58 -10.56
CA LEU A 238 -13.59 4.11 -10.66
C LEU A 238 -13.81 2.98 -9.66
N ILE A 239 -15.00 2.89 -9.10
CA ILE A 239 -15.30 2.00 -7.98
C ILE A 239 -16.59 1.26 -8.26
N ASN A 240 -16.58 -0.08 -8.09
CA ASN A 240 -17.77 -0.92 -8.09
C ASN A 240 -17.79 -1.75 -6.81
N SER A 241 -18.86 -1.69 -6.04
CA SER A 241 -18.96 -2.41 -4.78
C SER A 241 -20.17 -3.33 -4.72
N THR A 242 -19.94 -4.58 -4.29
CA THR A 242 -20.97 -5.52 -3.85
C THR A 242 -21.01 -5.49 -2.32
N LEU A 243 -22.16 -5.17 -1.76
CA LEU A 243 -22.32 -4.88 -0.33
C LEU A 243 -22.68 -6.14 0.46
N SER A 244 -22.08 -6.31 1.65
CA SER A 244 -22.46 -7.35 2.61
C SER A 244 -23.79 -7.05 3.30
N VAL A 245 -24.15 -5.78 3.40
CA VAL A 245 -25.43 -5.30 3.95
C VAL A 245 -26.15 -4.47 2.89
N PRO A 246 -27.41 -4.76 2.57
CA PRO A 246 -28.14 -4.02 1.54
C PRO A 246 -28.26 -2.53 1.86
N HIS A 247 -28.01 -1.70 0.85
CA HIS A 247 -28.30 -0.27 0.85
C HIS A 247 -29.38 0.00 -0.19
N GLU A 248 -30.43 0.76 0.15
CA GLU A 248 -31.61 0.97 -0.70
C GLU A 248 -32.25 -0.33 -1.24
N GLY A 249 -32.12 -1.44 -0.48
CA GLY A 249 -32.64 -2.77 -0.86
C GLY A 249 -31.79 -3.52 -1.89
N ARG A 250 -30.59 -3.04 -2.23
CA ARG A 250 -29.66 -3.63 -3.20
C ARG A 250 -28.31 -3.88 -2.58
N THR A 251 -27.58 -4.83 -3.18
CA THR A 251 -26.21 -5.20 -2.79
C THR A 251 -25.21 -5.09 -3.92
N GLU A 252 -25.61 -5.27 -5.18
CA GLU A 252 -24.72 -5.45 -6.30
C GLU A 252 -24.58 -4.21 -7.18
N ARG A 253 -23.40 -4.00 -7.74
CA ARG A 253 -23.08 -3.00 -8.74
C ARG A 253 -23.34 -1.55 -8.30
N ARG A 254 -22.96 -1.24 -7.04
CA ARG A 254 -22.92 0.15 -6.58
C ARG A 254 -21.68 0.83 -7.13
N VAL A 255 -21.86 1.71 -8.12
CA VAL A 255 -20.77 2.32 -8.89
C VAL A 255 -20.65 3.80 -8.57
N ILE A 256 -19.42 4.31 -8.57
CA ILE A 256 -19.07 5.73 -8.54
C ILE A 256 -17.66 5.91 -9.10
N GLY A 257 -17.41 7.04 -9.78
CA GLY A 257 -16.05 7.49 -10.10
C GLY A 257 -15.62 8.62 -9.18
N ARG A 258 -14.32 8.70 -8.88
CA ARG A 258 -13.72 9.86 -8.21
C ARG A 258 -12.46 10.29 -8.90
N LEU A 259 -12.36 11.60 -9.17
CA LEU A 259 -11.24 12.27 -9.78
C LEU A 259 -10.63 13.23 -8.76
N GLU A 260 -9.31 13.26 -8.68
CA GLU A 260 -8.52 14.22 -7.92
C GLU A 260 -7.62 15.01 -8.87
N LEU A 261 -7.93 16.25 -9.08
CA LEU A 261 -7.10 17.19 -9.85
C LEU A 261 -6.77 18.41 -8.97
N PRO A 262 -5.71 19.17 -9.27
CA PRO A 262 -5.51 20.46 -8.63
C PRO A 262 -6.62 21.46 -8.98
N TRP A 263 -6.61 22.59 -8.29
CA TRP A 263 -7.45 23.75 -8.64
C TRP A 263 -7.26 24.11 -10.12
N ARG A 264 -8.36 24.41 -10.79
CA ARG A 264 -8.39 24.71 -12.23
C ARG A 264 -9.52 25.68 -12.59
N SER A 265 -9.37 26.36 -13.71
CA SER A 265 -10.43 27.19 -14.26
C SER A 265 -10.78 26.71 -15.66
N VAL A 266 -12.07 26.52 -15.93
CA VAL A 266 -12.59 26.11 -17.22
C VAL A 266 -13.73 27.05 -17.57
N ASP A 267 -13.69 27.66 -18.74
CA ASP A 267 -14.70 28.61 -19.24
C ASP A 267 -15.01 29.80 -18.27
N GLY A 268 -14.00 30.20 -17.50
CA GLY A 268 -14.14 31.30 -16.51
C GLY A 268 -14.65 30.86 -15.15
N GLU A 269 -15.11 29.62 -14.99
CA GLU A 269 -15.54 29.04 -13.73
C GLU A 269 -14.38 28.40 -12.99
N ALA A 270 -14.34 28.53 -11.66
CA ALA A 270 -13.33 27.94 -10.80
C ALA A 270 -13.79 26.58 -10.27
N TYR A 271 -12.88 25.61 -10.23
CA TYR A 271 -13.11 24.27 -9.70
C TYR A 271 -12.04 23.89 -8.68
N ALA A 272 -12.49 23.40 -7.52
CA ALA A 272 -11.63 22.80 -6.51
C ALA A 272 -11.18 21.38 -6.92
N GLY A 273 -10.33 20.73 -6.10
CA GLY A 273 -9.70 19.46 -6.41
C GLY A 273 -10.62 18.36 -6.94
N PRO A 274 -11.53 17.78 -6.12
CA PRO A 274 -12.22 16.55 -6.48
C PRO A 274 -13.39 16.75 -7.44
N ALA A 275 -13.66 15.68 -8.22
CA ALA A 275 -14.88 15.49 -8.98
C ALA A 275 -15.40 14.06 -8.85
N TRP A 276 -16.68 13.84 -9.15
CA TRP A 276 -17.30 12.51 -9.06
C TRP A 276 -18.11 12.21 -10.32
N LEU A 277 -17.92 11.02 -10.88
CA LEU A 277 -18.78 10.43 -11.90
C LEU A 277 -19.92 9.70 -11.19
N GLY A 278 -21.14 10.13 -11.42
CA GLY A 278 -22.31 9.53 -10.78
C GLY A 278 -23.61 10.05 -11.31
N ARG A 279 -24.72 9.64 -10.71
CA ARG A 279 -26.02 10.23 -11.03
C ARG A 279 -26.23 11.50 -10.21
N PRO A 280 -26.76 12.58 -10.83
CA PRO A 280 -27.14 13.75 -10.08
C PRO A 280 -28.12 13.40 -8.96
N ASP A 281 -27.86 13.90 -7.75
CA ASP A 281 -28.72 13.73 -6.60
C ASP A 281 -29.81 14.80 -6.59
N PRO A 282 -31.09 14.45 -6.80
CA PRO A 282 -32.17 15.43 -6.84
C PRO A 282 -32.40 16.14 -5.49
N ASP A 283 -31.97 15.52 -4.38
CA ASP A 283 -32.12 16.07 -3.04
C ASP A 283 -30.96 17.03 -2.67
N SER A 284 -29.92 17.10 -3.49
CA SER A 284 -28.81 18.02 -3.29
C SER A 284 -29.16 19.45 -3.72
N PRO A 285 -28.54 20.50 -3.11
CA PRO A 285 -28.73 21.86 -3.54
C PRO A 285 -28.39 22.05 -5.03
N GLY A 286 -29.36 22.48 -5.82
CA GLY A 286 -29.22 22.62 -7.27
C GLY A 286 -29.23 21.31 -8.06
N ALA A 287 -29.54 20.18 -7.43
CA ALA A 287 -29.61 18.85 -8.02
C ALA A 287 -28.35 18.47 -8.87
N GLN A 288 -27.17 18.94 -8.47
CA GLN A 288 -25.94 18.81 -9.25
C GLN A 288 -24.93 17.81 -8.66
N VAL A 289 -24.96 17.58 -7.34
CA VAL A 289 -23.99 16.72 -6.69
C VAL A 289 -24.19 15.27 -7.18
N ALA A 290 -23.13 14.66 -7.71
CA ALA A 290 -23.21 13.28 -8.14
C ALA A 290 -23.21 12.32 -6.94
N ARG A 291 -24.10 11.33 -6.94
CA ARG A 291 -24.17 10.23 -5.99
C ARG A 291 -23.84 8.91 -6.68
N SER A 292 -23.56 7.85 -5.89
CA SER A 292 -23.42 6.50 -6.41
C SER A 292 -24.69 6.02 -7.11
N TRP A 293 -24.54 5.11 -8.06
CA TRP A 293 -25.68 4.52 -8.74
C TRP A 293 -25.57 3.00 -8.82
N TRP A 294 -26.71 2.37 -9.00
CA TRP A 294 -26.80 0.93 -9.25
C TRP A 294 -26.71 0.70 -10.76
N ALA A 295 -25.54 0.30 -11.23
CA ALA A 295 -25.27 0.11 -12.65
C ALA A 295 -25.81 -1.24 -13.16
N ASP A 296 -26.14 -1.30 -14.46
CA ASP A 296 -26.39 -2.54 -15.16
C ASP A 296 -25.06 -3.24 -15.57
N GLU A 297 -25.15 -4.44 -16.10
CA GLU A 297 -23.98 -5.24 -16.49
C GLU A 297 -23.21 -4.61 -17.65
N GLU A 298 -23.92 -4.00 -18.63
CA GLU A 298 -23.32 -3.36 -19.78
C GLU A 298 -22.47 -2.14 -19.37
N THR A 299 -23.01 -1.30 -18.49
CA THR A 299 -22.29 -0.14 -17.90
C THR A 299 -21.05 -0.61 -17.14
N VAL A 300 -21.18 -1.63 -16.29
CA VAL A 300 -20.05 -2.15 -15.51
C VAL A 300 -18.98 -2.75 -16.43
N ALA A 301 -19.39 -3.44 -17.51
CA ALA A 301 -18.47 -3.99 -18.50
C ALA A 301 -17.73 -2.88 -19.27
N SER A 302 -18.45 -1.85 -19.73
CA SER A 302 -17.85 -0.72 -20.46
C SER A 302 -16.85 0.06 -19.62
N LEU A 303 -17.05 0.11 -18.29
CA LEU A 303 -16.14 0.73 -17.33
C LEU A 303 -15.03 -0.22 -16.86
N HIS A 304 -14.89 -1.43 -17.40
CA HIS A 304 -13.92 -2.46 -16.97
C HIS A 304 -14.01 -2.82 -15.46
N LEU A 305 -15.20 -2.74 -14.89
CA LEU A 305 -15.48 -2.98 -13.47
C LEU A 305 -16.25 -4.29 -13.20
N THR A 306 -16.38 -5.18 -14.19
CA THR A 306 -17.06 -6.48 -14.05
C THR A 306 -16.34 -7.34 -13.02
N ARG A 307 -17.08 -7.78 -11.99
CA ARG A 307 -16.59 -8.70 -10.95
C ARG A 307 -16.87 -10.14 -11.37
N ASP A 308 -16.00 -11.07 -11.00
CA ASP A 308 -16.13 -12.48 -11.36
C ASP A 308 -17.19 -13.23 -10.54
N SER A 309 -17.63 -12.66 -9.43
CA SER A 309 -18.69 -13.22 -8.59
C SER A 309 -19.43 -12.11 -7.83
N ASP A 310 -20.62 -12.47 -7.34
CA ASP A 310 -21.48 -11.62 -6.51
C ASP A 310 -21.09 -11.63 -5.02
N GLU A 311 -19.94 -12.22 -4.67
CA GLU A 311 -19.41 -12.13 -3.30
C GLU A 311 -19.20 -10.68 -2.88
N PRO A 312 -19.57 -10.31 -1.64
CA PRO A 312 -19.33 -8.96 -1.14
C PRO A 312 -17.86 -8.57 -1.23
N GLY A 313 -17.64 -7.29 -1.55
CA GLY A 313 -16.33 -6.72 -1.73
C GLY A 313 -16.36 -5.52 -2.68
N THR A 314 -15.18 -5.00 -3.03
CA THR A 314 -15.05 -3.80 -3.84
C THR A 314 -14.01 -3.99 -4.95
N SER A 315 -14.29 -3.42 -6.10
CA SER A 315 -13.35 -3.27 -7.21
C SER A 315 -12.95 -1.80 -7.32
N PHE A 316 -11.66 -1.53 -7.23
CA PHE A 316 -11.08 -0.23 -7.51
C PHE A 316 -10.35 -0.30 -8.85
N LEU A 317 -10.71 0.54 -9.80
CA LEU A 317 -10.03 0.67 -11.08
C LEU A 317 -9.25 1.98 -11.13
N ILE A 318 -7.95 1.88 -11.05
CA ILE A 318 -7.00 2.99 -11.20
C ILE A 318 -6.81 3.25 -12.69
N VAL A 319 -7.19 4.43 -13.17
CA VAL A 319 -7.11 4.82 -14.58
C VAL A 319 -5.80 5.55 -14.85
N GLY A 320 -5.06 5.12 -15.85
CA GLY A 320 -3.69 5.61 -16.08
C GLY A 320 -2.73 5.16 -14.99
N ALA A 321 -2.77 3.86 -14.65
CA ALA A 321 -1.89 3.29 -13.63
C ALA A 321 -0.43 3.40 -14.07
N HIS A 322 0.42 3.85 -13.16
CA HIS A 322 1.85 3.95 -13.38
C HIS A 322 2.63 3.60 -12.11
N ASP A 323 3.87 3.16 -12.31
CA ASP A 323 4.80 2.81 -11.24
C ASP A 323 6.20 3.28 -11.64
N VAL A 324 6.74 4.25 -10.94
CA VAL A 324 8.03 4.87 -11.28
C VAL A 324 9.14 3.81 -11.38
N ALA A 325 9.17 2.87 -10.46
CA ALA A 325 10.23 1.87 -10.42
C ALA A 325 10.08 0.76 -11.48
N SER A 326 8.88 0.55 -12.04
CA SER A 326 8.68 -0.37 -13.17
C SER A 326 9.22 0.20 -14.48
N LEU A 327 9.15 1.52 -14.66
CA LEU A 327 9.74 2.21 -15.80
C LEU A 327 11.27 2.04 -15.85
N ASP A 328 11.93 2.02 -14.69
CA ASP A 328 13.39 1.83 -14.59
C ASP A 328 13.84 0.42 -14.95
N GLN A 329 13.05 -0.60 -14.63
CA GLN A 329 13.42 -2.01 -14.87
C GLN A 329 13.29 -2.40 -16.35
N GLY A 330 12.47 -1.70 -17.12
CA GLY A 330 12.35 -1.92 -18.56
C GLY A 330 13.64 -1.64 -19.36
N THR A 331 14.59 -0.90 -18.77
CA THR A 331 15.86 -0.53 -19.43
C THR A 331 17.05 -1.41 -19.04
N VAL A 332 16.93 -2.30 -18.05
CA VAL A 332 18.10 -3.01 -17.44
C VAL A 332 18.25 -4.46 -17.91
N ASP A 333 17.22 -5.12 -18.43
CA ASP A 333 17.32 -6.50 -18.95
C ASP A 333 17.78 -6.53 -20.43
N LEU A 334 19.02 -6.08 -20.67
CA LEU A 334 19.69 -6.21 -22.00
C LEU A 334 20.21 -7.64 -22.28
N ASP A 335 20.17 -8.54 -21.29
CA ASP A 335 20.73 -9.91 -21.39
C ASP A 335 19.67 -11.03 -21.42
N ALA A 336 18.38 -10.71 -21.56
CA ALA A 336 17.40 -11.70 -21.88
C ALA A 336 17.41 -11.95 -23.40
N ASP A 337 17.87 -13.12 -23.81
CA ASP A 337 17.81 -13.62 -25.19
C ASP A 337 16.34 -13.76 -25.65
N ASP A 338 15.64 -12.65 -25.83
CA ASP A 338 14.36 -12.60 -26.53
C ASP A 338 14.64 -12.40 -28.03
N GLU A 339 14.79 -13.54 -28.74
CA GLU A 339 14.88 -13.61 -30.22
C GLU A 339 13.61 -13.15 -30.96
N ASP A 340 12.57 -12.70 -30.26
CA ASP A 340 11.34 -12.17 -30.84
C ASP A 340 11.38 -10.64 -30.90
N GLY A 341 11.60 -10.14 -32.11
CA GLY A 341 11.90 -8.76 -32.44
C GLY A 341 10.92 -7.72 -31.93
N ALA A 342 11.48 -6.58 -31.53
CA ALA A 342 10.85 -5.28 -31.31
C ALA A 342 9.61 -5.31 -30.42
N ASP A 343 9.76 -5.78 -29.17
CA ASP A 343 8.76 -5.51 -28.15
C ASP A 343 8.68 -4.01 -27.89
N ASP A 344 7.50 -3.47 -28.12
CA ASP A 344 7.12 -2.09 -27.82
C ASP A 344 7.44 -1.78 -26.34
N ASP A 345 8.08 -0.63 -26.08
CA ASP A 345 8.44 -0.09 -24.77
C ASP A 345 7.30 -0.25 -23.71
N GLY A 346 6.04 -0.21 -24.17
CA GLY A 346 4.85 -0.40 -23.34
C GLY A 346 4.68 -1.80 -22.73
N THR A 347 5.08 -2.87 -23.38
CA THR A 347 4.91 -4.24 -22.86
C THR A 347 5.85 -4.51 -21.68
N ARG A 348 7.04 -3.91 -21.69
CA ARG A 348 8.03 -4.04 -20.60
C ARG A 348 7.53 -3.46 -19.30
N ASP A 349 6.87 -2.29 -19.33
CA ASP A 349 6.33 -1.61 -18.15
C ASP A 349 5.28 -2.44 -17.43
N VAL A 350 4.32 -3.05 -18.15
CA VAL A 350 3.25 -3.83 -17.53
C VAL A 350 3.77 -5.16 -16.98
N ARG A 351 4.77 -5.77 -17.62
CA ARG A 351 5.46 -6.98 -17.11
C ARG A 351 6.27 -6.67 -15.85
N ALA A 352 6.97 -5.55 -15.81
CA ALA A 352 7.70 -5.09 -14.64
C ALA A 352 6.74 -4.79 -13.47
N MET A 353 5.63 -4.11 -13.71
CA MET A 353 4.58 -3.85 -12.73
C MET A 353 3.99 -5.15 -12.16
N HIS A 354 3.72 -6.15 -13.03
CA HIS A 354 3.24 -7.48 -12.63
C HIS A 354 4.22 -8.14 -11.64
N ARG A 355 5.49 -8.26 -12.01
CA ARG A 355 6.54 -8.87 -11.15
C ARG A 355 6.64 -8.15 -9.80
N ARG A 356 6.66 -6.82 -9.81
CA ARG A 356 6.74 -6.01 -8.58
C ARG A 356 5.53 -6.20 -7.66
N LEU A 357 4.33 -6.37 -8.21
CA LEU A 357 3.13 -6.71 -7.43
C LEU A 357 3.27 -8.09 -6.78
N VAL A 358 3.63 -9.12 -7.55
CA VAL A 358 3.84 -10.49 -7.02
C VAL A 358 4.90 -10.50 -5.91
N GLU A 359 6.03 -9.84 -6.14
CA GLU A 359 7.11 -9.72 -5.14
C GLU A 359 6.65 -9.00 -3.87
N ALA A 360 5.92 -7.88 -3.99
CA ALA A 360 5.44 -7.12 -2.85
C ALA A 360 4.45 -7.93 -2.01
N LEU A 361 3.49 -8.59 -2.66
CA LEU A 361 2.50 -9.43 -2.02
C LEU A 361 3.16 -10.61 -1.28
N GLY A 362 4.08 -11.31 -1.95
CA GLY A 362 4.83 -12.42 -1.36
C GLY A 362 5.70 -11.98 -0.19
N ARG A 363 6.37 -10.84 -0.30
CA ARG A 363 7.26 -10.31 0.73
C ARG A 363 6.54 -9.83 2.00
N ASP A 364 5.36 -9.21 1.86
CA ASP A 364 4.72 -8.51 2.98
C ASP A 364 3.54 -9.28 3.57
N PHE A 365 2.89 -10.17 2.80
CA PHE A 365 1.68 -10.91 3.22
C PHE A 365 1.84 -12.44 3.26
N TRP A 366 3.04 -12.98 3.06
CA TRP A 366 3.28 -14.42 3.10
C TRP A 366 2.63 -15.12 4.31
N ALA A 367 2.68 -14.48 5.48
CA ALA A 367 2.14 -15.08 6.70
C ALA A 367 0.60 -15.05 6.75
N ALA A 368 -0.05 -14.03 6.17
CA ALA A 368 -1.50 -13.99 6.03
C ALA A 368 -2.00 -15.03 5.01
N MET A 369 -1.18 -15.34 3.99
CA MET A 369 -1.45 -16.36 2.98
C MET A 369 -1.08 -17.79 3.44
N THR A 370 -0.41 -17.94 4.60
CA THR A 370 0.00 -19.24 5.12
C THR A 370 -1.12 -19.84 5.97
N GLY A 371 -1.60 -21.01 5.57
CA GLY A 371 -2.40 -21.92 6.37
C GLY A 371 -1.58 -23.12 6.87
N GLY A 372 -2.12 -23.91 7.79
CA GLY A 372 -1.49 -25.14 8.30
C GLY A 372 -2.28 -25.73 9.47
N GLY A 373 -2.21 -27.04 9.66
CA GLY A 373 -3.07 -27.74 10.59
C GLY A 373 -4.56 -27.50 10.27
N ASN A 374 -5.30 -27.02 11.24
CA ASN A 374 -6.72 -26.65 11.07
C ASN A 374 -6.93 -25.16 10.78
N ARG A 375 -5.88 -24.40 10.53
CA ARG A 375 -5.96 -22.95 10.28
C ARG A 375 -5.92 -22.66 8.79
N LEU A 376 -6.98 -22.05 8.28
CA LEU A 376 -7.02 -21.52 6.92
C LEU A 376 -6.18 -20.24 6.81
N PRO A 377 -5.67 -19.91 5.61
CA PRO A 377 -5.09 -18.60 5.36
C PRO A 377 -6.13 -17.50 5.60
N LEU A 378 -5.66 -16.30 5.91
CA LEU A 378 -6.53 -15.11 6.04
C LEU A 378 -6.71 -14.42 4.69
N LEU A 379 -5.75 -14.57 3.80
CA LEU A 379 -5.63 -13.88 2.52
C LEU A 379 -5.24 -14.86 1.40
N GLU A 380 -5.80 -14.66 0.23
CA GLU A 380 -5.34 -15.21 -1.05
C GLU A 380 -5.13 -14.06 -2.02
N THR A 381 -4.00 -14.04 -2.74
CA THR A 381 -3.71 -12.99 -3.72
C THR A 381 -3.32 -13.57 -5.07
N SER A 382 -3.67 -12.84 -6.13
CA SER A 382 -3.26 -13.17 -7.50
C SER A 382 -3.05 -11.90 -8.33
N VAL A 383 -2.23 -12.01 -9.36
CA VAL A 383 -1.94 -10.94 -10.33
C VAL A 383 -2.09 -11.50 -11.73
N ARG A 384 -2.73 -10.76 -12.64
CA ARG A 384 -2.80 -11.10 -14.09
C ARG A 384 -2.58 -9.85 -14.93
N THR A 385 -2.15 -10.04 -16.16
CA THR A 385 -1.95 -8.94 -17.11
C THR A 385 -2.68 -9.22 -18.42
N LEU A 386 -3.44 -8.23 -18.88
CA LEU A 386 -4.24 -8.29 -20.10
C LEU A 386 -3.84 -7.15 -21.05
N ARG A 387 -4.01 -7.35 -22.35
CA ARG A 387 -3.97 -6.30 -23.38
C ARG A 387 -5.22 -6.45 -24.26
N ASN A 388 -6.04 -5.41 -24.32
CA ASN A 388 -7.30 -5.41 -25.06
C ASN A 388 -8.19 -6.65 -24.77
N GLY A 389 -8.21 -7.10 -23.51
CA GLY A 389 -8.96 -8.28 -23.08
C GLY A 389 -8.24 -9.62 -23.30
N GLU A 390 -7.16 -9.66 -24.07
CA GLU A 390 -6.34 -10.86 -24.25
C GLU A 390 -5.32 -11.03 -23.14
N VAL A 391 -5.01 -12.26 -22.80
CA VAL A 391 -4.07 -12.58 -21.70
C VAL A 391 -2.63 -12.39 -22.19
N VAL A 392 -1.88 -11.52 -21.52
CA VAL A 392 -0.43 -11.31 -21.72
C VAL A 392 0.37 -12.11 -20.70
N ILE A 393 -0.09 -12.12 -19.44
CA ILE A 393 0.43 -12.97 -18.39
C ILE A 393 -0.76 -13.60 -17.69
N GLU A 394 -0.77 -14.93 -17.61
CA GLU A 394 -1.80 -15.71 -16.92
C GLU A 394 -1.93 -15.31 -15.46
N GLU A 395 -3.08 -15.63 -14.85
CA GLU A 395 -3.30 -15.34 -13.44
C GLU A 395 -2.31 -16.12 -12.57
N GLU A 396 -1.34 -15.40 -12.02
CA GLU A 396 -0.34 -15.91 -11.10
C GLU A 396 -0.85 -15.79 -9.67
N LYS A 397 -1.07 -16.93 -9.00
CA LYS A 397 -1.34 -16.97 -7.56
C LYS A 397 -0.05 -16.80 -6.79
N VAL A 398 -0.03 -15.88 -5.85
CA VAL A 398 1.14 -15.69 -4.99
C VAL A 398 1.23 -16.84 -3.99
N ASP A 399 2.23 -17.71 -4.16
CA ASP A 399 2.47 -18.85 -3.27
C ASP A 399 3.54 -18.49 -2.23
N PRO A 400 3.18 -18.42 -0.93
CA PRO A 400 4.13 -18.13 0.12
C PRO A 400 5.20 -19.20 0.29
N THR A 401 4.98 -20.44 -0.20
CA THR A 401 5.99 -21.49 -0.15
C THR A 401 7.11 -21.29 -1.17
N VAL A 402 6.85 -20.54 -2.23
CA VAL A 402 7.82 -20.18 -3.25
C VAL A 402 8.53 -18.87 -2.88
N THR A 403 7.75 -17.86 -2.46
CA THR A 403 8.28 -16.52 -2.22
C THR A 403 9.00 -16.38 -0.87
N GLN A 404 8.60 -17.16 0.15
CA GLN A 404 9.14 -17.11 1.51
C GLN A 404 9.17 -18.54 2.14
N PRO A 405 9.91 -19.47 1.57
CA PRO A 405 9.82 -20.89 1.93
C PRO A 405 10.16 -21.19 3.40
N SER A 406 11.26 -20.66 3.94
CA SER A 406 11.67 -20.93 5.32
C SER A 406 10.70 -20.33 6.34
N ARG A 407 10.24 -19.10 6.10
CA ARG A 407 9.30 -18.42 6.99
C ARG A 407 7.93 -19.08 6.96
N THR A 408 7.48 -19.52 5.79
CA THR A 408 6.24 -20.29 5.60
C THR A 408 6.33 -21.64 6.32
N ARG A 409 7.45 -22.34 6.19
CA ARG A 409 7.73 -23.57 6.95
C ARG A 409 7.68 -23.32 8.46
N ALA A 410 8.30 -22.24 8.94
CA ALA A 410 8.30 -21.90 10.36
C ALA A 410 6.88 -21.69 10.89
N LEU A 411 6.05 -20.96 10.17
CA LEU A 411 4.68 -20.65 10.57
C LEU A 411 3.79 -21.92 10.50
N ARG A 412 3.94 -22.76 9.47
CA ARG A 412 3.23 -24.05 9.37
C ARG A 412 3.59 -24.99 10.54
N ALA A 413 4.88 -25.14 10.85
CA ALA A 413 5.30 -25.96 11.98
C ALA A 413 4.70 -25.48 13.31
N PHE A 414 4.55 -24.19 13.49
CA PHE A 414 3.86 -23.61 14.65
C PHE A 414 2.37 -23.99 14.68
N TYR A 415 1.67 -23.93 13.55
CA TYR A 415 0.25 -24.28 13.46
C TYR A 415 0.00 -25.79 13.64
N GLU A 416 0.93 -26.62 13.21
CA GLU A 416 0.88 -28.08 13.28
C GLU A 416 1.42 -28.63 14.60
N GLY A 417 2.03 -27.77 15.45
CA GLY A 417 2.64 -28.18 16.71
C GLY A 417 3.89 -29.06 16.54
N THR A 418 4.59 -28.95 15.39
CA THR A 418 5.78 -29.77 15.07
C THR A 418 7.10 -29.04 15.38
N THR A 419 7.04 -27.94 16.13
CA THR A 419 8.22 -27.20 16.55
C THR A 419 9.07 -27.91 17.58
N VAL A 420 10.37 -27.58 17.63
CA VAL A 420 11.36 -28.14 18.58
C VAL A 420 11.94 -27.04 19.48
N ASP A 421 12.55 -27.41 20.60
CA ASP A 421 13.19 -26.47 21.51
C ASP A 421 14.54 -25.93 20.97
N ARG A 422 15.22 -26.69 20.11
CA ARG A 422 16.52 -26.34 19.50
C ARG A 422 16.64 -26.92 18.10
N LEU A 423 17.35 -26.21 17.23
CA LEU A 423 17.73 -26.72 15.91
C LEU A 423 18.86 -27.76 16.05
N THR A 424 18.59 -29.00 15.69
CA THR A 424 19.56 -30.11 15.65
C THR A 424 19.76 -30.64 14.24
N GLU A 425 18.77 -30.50 13.39
CA GLU A 425 18.73 -30.97 12.01
C GLU A 425 18.24 -29.87 11.06
N ALA A 426 18.63 -29.96 9.79
CA ALA A 426 18.15 -29.04 8.76
C ALA A 426 16.63 -29.16 8.57
N GLY A 427 15.98 -28.05 8.30
CA GLY A 427 14.54 -27.96 8.08
C GLY A 427 13.68 -27.94 9.35
N GLN A 428 14.26 -28.17 10.53
CA GLN A 428 13.54 -28.01 11.80
C GLN A 428 13.19 -26.55 12.08
N VAL A 429 12.17 -26.36 12.91
CA VAL A 429 11.72 -25.04 13.39
C VAL A 429 11.82 -25.02 14.92
N ALA A 430 12.68 -24.18 15.43
CA ALA A 430 12.79 -23.97 16.88
C ALA A 430 11.80 -22.89 17.33
N LEU A 431 11.12 -23.14 18.45
CA LEU A 431 10.19 -22.22 19.09
C LEU A 431 10.76 -21.74 20.42
N ARG A 432 10.62 -20.42 20.65
CA ARG A 432 10.92 -19.80 21.94
C ARG A 432 9.85 -18.77 22.27
N THR A 433 9.36 -18.78 23.51
CA THR A 433 8.52 -17.72 24.04
C THR A 433 9.36 -16.56 24.51
N VAL A 434 9.01 -15.34 24.11
CA VAL A 434 9.71 -14.10 24.47
C VAL A 434 8.77 -13.19 25.27
N PRO A 435 9.12 -12.84 26.52
CA PRO A 435 8.26 -12.02 27.37
C PRO A 435 8.24 -10.57 26.88
N PHE A 436 7.06 -10.03 26.63
CA PHE A 436 6.83 -8.64 26.27
C PHE A 436 6.06 -7.90 27.38
N LYS A 437 6.77 -7.08 28.14
CA LYS A 437 6.21 -6.30 29.27
C LYS A 437 5.49 -5.07 28.77
N LEU A 438 4.17 -5.03 28.91
CA LEU A 438 3.31 -3.93 28.48
C LEU A 438 3.27 -2.80 29.53
N PRO A 439 3.36 -1.53 29.14
CA PRO A 439 3.23 -0.41 30.06
C PRO A 439 1.77 -0.16 30.44
N LEU A 440 1.55 0.52 31.57
CA LEU A 440 0.26 1.06 31.93
C LEU A 440 -0.10 2.25 31.02
N ALA A 441 -1.35 2.37 30.61
CA ALA A 441 -1.85 3.51 29.85
C ALA A 441 -1.92 4.79 30.69
N GLY A 442 -2.04 5.95 30.03
CA GLY A 442 -2.22 7.26 30.68
C GLY A 442 -0.97 7.79 31.37
N GLY A 443 0.22 7.45 30.88
CA GLY A 443 1.50 7.96 31.40
C GLY A 443 1.88 7.42 32.79
N ARG A 444 1.15 6.45 33.32
CA ARG A 444 1.44 5.84 34.63
C ARG A 444 2.71 5.00 34.56
N ARG A 445 3.51 5.08 35.62
CA ARG A 445 4.71 4.22 35.75
C ARG A 445 4.31 2.82 36.19
N GLY A 446 4.88 1.80 35.53
CA GLY A 446 4.65 0.39 35.85
C GLY A 446 4.50 -0.52 34.65
N THR A 447 4.08 -1.74 34.94
CA THR A 447 3.81 -2.78 33.96
C THR A 447 2.36 -3.24 34.15
N LEU A 448 1.57 -3.22 33.07
CA LEU A 448 0.20 -3.74 33.06
C LEU A 448 0.22 -5.26 33.19
N GLY A 449 1.05 -5.89 32.36
CA GLY A 449 1.19 -7.34 32.31
C GLY A 449 2.32 -7.75 31.39
N THR A 450 2.45 -9.06 31.19
CA THR A 450 3.46 -9.62 30.28
C THR A 450 2.78 -10.48 29.22
N HIS A 451 2.79 -10.02 28.00
CA HIS A 451 2.41 -10.78 26.83
C HIS A 451 3.52 -11.75 26.44
N GLN A 452 3.18 -12.93 25.97
CA GLN A 452 4.13 -13.95 25.54
C GLN A 452 4.20 -13.98 24.01
N ALA A 453 5.17 -13.26 23.45
CA ALA A 453 5.43 -13.31 22.02
C ALA A 453 6.03 -14.66 21.63
N VAL A 454 5.74 -15.17 20.43
CA VAL A 454 6.27 -16.43 19.91
C VAL A 454 7.36 -16.13 18.90
N LEU A 455 8.55 -16.64 19.14
CA LEU A 455 9.69 -16.56 18.23
C LEU A 455 9.91 -17.94 17.60
N LEU A 456 9.92 -17.97 16.28
CA LEU A 456 10.22 -19.16 15.46
C LEU A 456 11.54 -18.92 14.73
N VAL A 457 12.40 -19.91 14.69
CA VAL A 457 13.70 -19.85 14.00
C VAL A 457 13.91 -21.12 13.18
N THR A 458 14.34 -20.98 11.94
CA THR A 458 14.63 -22.10 11.03
C THR A 458 15.79 -21.74 10.09
N ASP A 459 16.36 -22.73 9.39
CA ASP A 459 17.39 -22.49 8.37
C ASP A 459 16.85 -21.61 7.24
N ALA A 460 17.69 -20.73 6.69
CA ALA A 460 17.35 -19.90 5.54
C ALA A 460 17.50 -20.70 4.25
N GLU A 461 16.64 -20.39 3.29
CA GLU A 461 16.72 -20.80 1.89
C GLU A 461 17.00 -19.59 0.99
N ASP A 462 17.55 -19.81 -0.20
CA ASP A 462 17.96 -18.71 -1.10
C ASP A 462 16.78 -17.82 -1.52
N ALA A 463 15.62 -18.40 -1.73
CA ALA A 463 14.42 -17.67 -2.11
C ALA A 463 13.88 -16.71 -1.01
N ASP A 464 14.29 -16.87 0.25
CA ASP A 464 13.89 -15.95 1.32
C ASP A 464 14.57 -14.57 1.24
N GLY A 465 15.54 -14.39 0.36
CA GLY A 465 16.34 -13.16 0.24
C GLY A 465 17.38 -13.05 1.36
N VAL A 466 17.51 -11.86 1.97
CA VAL A 466 18.56 -11.59 2.97
C VAL A 466 18.43 -12.51 4.19
N PRO A 467 19.46 -13.31 4.51
CA PRO A 467 19.43 -14.20 5.67
C PRO A 467 19.66 -13.45 7.00
N ASN A 468 19.48 -14.18 8.11
CA ASN A 468 19.73 -13.71 9.48
C ASN A 468 18.85 -12.53 9.89
N GLN A 469 17.60 -12.53 9.43
CA GLN A 469 16.61 -11.54 9.75
C GLN A 469 15.48 -12.08 10.62
N VAL A 470 14.90 -11.17 11.42
CA VAL A 470 13.66 -11.38 12.17
C VAL A 470 12.56 -10.59 11.47
N HIS A 471 11.51 -11.28 11.02
CA HIS A 471 10.28 -10.68 10.53
C HIS A 471 9.26 -10.66 11.67
N SER A 472 8.83 -9.48 12.05
CA SER A 472 7.88 -9.28 13.15
C SER A 472 6.48 -9.03 12.62
N LEU A 473 5.50 -9.76 13.15
CA LEU A 473 4.11 -9.77 12.74
C LEU A 473 3.20 -9.48 13.93
N ARG A 474 2.04 -8.87 13.66
CA ARG A 474 0.92 -8.77 14.58
C ARG A 474 -0.41 -8.89 13.84
N GLY A 475 -1.54 -8.93 14.55
CA GLY A 475 -2.88 -8.79 14.02
C GLY A 475 -3.17 -9.69 12.82
N ASN A 476 -3.41 -9.08 11.68
CA ASN A 476 -3.70 -9.72 10.40
C ASN A 476 -2.50 -10.42 9.73
N ARG A 477 -1.38 -10.55 10.43
CA ARG A 477 -0.14 -11.23 9.99
C ARG A 477 0.57 -10.56 8.81
N MET A 478 0.38 -9.27 8.63
CA MET A 478 1.25 -8.49 7.73
C MET A 478 2.65 -8.34 8.36
N THR A 479 3.68 -8.35 7.53
CA THR A 479 5.05 -8.08 7.98
C THR A 479 5.22 -6.60 8.30
N ILE A 480 5.37 -6.27 9.61
CA ILE A 480 5.52 -4.89 10.07
C ILE A 480 6.99 -4.48 10.11
N LYS A 481 7.85 -5.32 10.67
CA LYS A 481 9.26 -4.97 10.88
C LYS A 481 10.17 -6.09 10.40
N LYS A 482 11.20 -5.70 9.67
CA LYS A 482 12.33 -6.55 9.28
C LYS A 482 13.59 -6.05 9.97
N SER A 483 14.30 -6.88 10.67
CA SER A 483 15.53 -6.49 11.39
C SER A 483 16.57 -7.57 11.37
N GLY A 484 17.82 -7.21 11.04
CA GLY A 484 18.98 -8.09 11.17
C GLY A 484 19.32 -8.33 12.63
N VAL A 485 19.88 -9.50 12.94
CA VAL A 485 20.34 -9.85 14.28
C VAL A 485 21.80 -9.45 14.45
N ALA A 486 22.07 -8.45 15.28
CA ALA A 486 23.43 -7.96 15.51
C ALA A 486 24.22 -8.89 16.44
N GLY A 487 25.54 -9.02 16.20
CA GLY A 487 26.48 -9.72 17.09
C GLY A 487 26.23 -11.23 17.17
N LEU A 488 25.97 -11.86 16.02
CA LEU A 488 25.87 -13.32 15.89
C LEU A 488 27.21 -14.00 16.19
N PRO A 489 27.21 -15.19 16.81
CA PRO A 489 28.42 -15.99 16.97
C PRO A 489 29.03 -16.35 15.61
N LEU A 490 30.34 -16.50 15.56
CA LEU A 490 31.04 -16.98 14.35
C LEU A 490 30.63 -18.43 14.03
N GLY A 491 30.41 -18.70 12.74
CA GLY A 491 30.06 -20.03 12.25
C GLY A 491 28.61 -20.46 12.46
N VAL A 492 27.71 -19.52 12.70
CA VAL A 492 26.26 -19.74 12.67
C VAL A 492 25.81 -19.97 11.21
N ASN A 493 24.95 -20.97 11.00
CA ASN A 493 24.33 -21.18 9.70
C ASN A 493 23.36 -20.04 9.41
N ALA A 494 23.13 -19.75 8.13
CA ALA A 494 22.10 -18.81 7.70
C ALA A 494 20.73 -19.26 8.21
N PHE A 495 19.94 -18.33 8.75
CA PHE A 495 18.63 -18.62 9.31
C PHE A 495 17.61 -17.53 8.94
N GLN A 496 16.34 -17.87 9.10
CA GLN A 496 15.23 -16.92 9.13
C GLN A 496 14.49 -17.05 10.45
N ALA A 497 14.01 -15.92 10.97
CA ALA A 497 13.23 -15.90 12.20
C ALA A 497 11.92 -15.13 12.01
N VAL A 498 10.87 -15.58 12.70
CA VAL A 498 9.55 -15.00 12.71
C VAL A 498 9.14 -14.70 14.14
N LEU A 499 8.79 -13.47 14.43
CA LEU A 499 8.25 -13.03 15.71
C LEU A 499 6.75 -12.76 15.57
N LEU A 500 5.94 -13.54 16.28
CA LEU A 500 4.48 -13.37 16.34
C LEU A 500 4.12 -12.65 17.64
N THR A 501 3.35 -11.57 17.53
CA THR A 501 2.91 -10.75 18.66
C THR A 501 1.41 -10.43 18.53
N GLY A 502 0.78 -10.02 19.63
CA GLY A 502 -0.66 -9.74 19.63
C GLY A 502 -1.46 -10.96 19.16
N HIS A 503 -2.50 -10.75 18.36
CA HIS A 503 -3.32 -11.82 17.81
C HIS A 503 -2.56 -12.82 16.92
N ALA A 504 -1.44 -12.41 16.32
CA ALA A 504 -0.63 -13.33 15.55
C ALA A 504 0.02 -14.44 16.40
N ALA A 505 0.27 -14.20 17.69
CA ALA A 505 0.78 -15.20 18.63
C ALA A 505 -0.27 -16.24 19.06
N GLY A 506 -1.55 -15.94 18.88
CA GLY A 506 -2.71 -16.79 19.21
C GLY A 506 -3.59 -16.20 20.32
N ASP A 507 -4.89 -16.41 20.22
CA ASP A 507 -5.89 -15.78 21.09
C ASP A 507 -5.86 -16.27 22.56
N SER A 508 -5.22 -17.41 22.82
CA SER A 508 -5.05 -17.97 24.17
C SER A 508 -3.86 -17.40 24.93
N VAL A 509 -3.04 -16.55 24.30
CA VAL A 509 -1.87 -15.93 24.95
C VAL A 509 -2.31 -14.81 25.86
N PRO A 510 -1.73 -14.65 27.07
CA PRO A 510 -2.10 -13.56 27.97
C PRO A 510 -1.87 -12.16 27.36
N PHE A 511 -2.75 -11.21 27.66
CA PHE A 511 -2.64 -9.80 27.26
C PHE A 511 -2.53 -9.58 25.75
N VAL A 512 -3.27 -10.39 24.94
CA VAL A 512 -3.27 -10.31 23.48
C VAL A 512 -3.78 -8.96 22.99
N GLU A 513 -4.96 -8.53 23.50
CA GLU A 513 -5.61 -7.28 23.11
C GLU A 513 -4.75 -6.06 23.45
N GLU A 514 -4.18 -6.04 24.64
CA GLU A 514 -3.35 -4.93 25.09
C GLU A 514 -2.02 -4.87 24.33
N ALA A 515 -1.47 -6.03 23.96
CA ALA A 515 -0.27 -6.08 23.13
C ALA A 515 -0.56 -5.61 21.70
N GLU A 516 -1.69 -6.02 21.14
CA GLU A 516 -2.15 -5.59 19.82
C GLU A 516 -2.36 -4.07 19.78
N ASP A 517 -3.09 -3.52 20.76
CA ASP A 517 -3.34 -2.08 20.89
C ASP A 517 -2.05 -1.27 21.05
N PHE A 518 -1.12 -1.77 21.87
CA PHE A 518 0.15 -1.09 22.11
C PHE A 518 1.05 -1.07 20.86
N LEU A 519 1.16 -2.21 20.17
CA LEU A 519 2.00 -2.32 18.98
C LEU A 519 1.40 -1.55 17.80
N ARG A 520 0.07 -1.55 17.65
CA ARG A 520 -0.62 -0.75 16.65
C ARG A 520 -0.36 0.75 16.85
N ALA A 521 -0.47 1.24 18.08
CA ALA A 521 -0.17 2.63 18.38
C ALA A 521 1.31 3.02 18.16
N ALA A 522 2.21 2.02 18.13
CA ALA A 522 3.63 2.20 17.84
C ALA A 522 3.97 2.13 16.35
N GLU A 523 3.01 1.88 15.47
CA GLU A 523 3.20 1.86 14.03
C GLU A 523 3.00 3.25 13.42
N PRO A 524 3.94 3.72 12.58
CA PRO A 524 3.71 4.88 11.74
C PRO A 524 2.69 4.55 10.63
N PRO A 525 2.19 5.56 9.90
CA PRO A 525 1.23 5.34 8.81
C PRO A 525 1.69 4.38 7.72
N GLU A 526 2.98 4.23 7.51
CA GLU A 526 3.59 3.34 6.52
C GLU A 526 3.58 1.87 6.96
N HIS A 527 3.25 1.55 8.21
CA HIS A 527 3.22 0.20 8.79
C HIS A 527 4.50 -0.63 8.57
N ASP A 528 5.66 0.02 8.50
CA ASP A 528 6.96 -0.60 8.14
C ASP A 528 7.89 -0.82 9.33
N ARG A 529 7.50 -0.35 10.53
CA ARG A 529 8.30 -0.44 11.76
C ARG A 529 7.45 -0.24 13.00
N TRP A 530 8.03 -0.55 14.15
CA TRP A 530 7.55 -0.08 15.46
C TRP A 530 8.50 0.94 16.03
N GLY A 531 7.96 2.07 16.46
CA GLY A 531 8.74 3.18 16.95
C GLY A 531 7.96 4.14 17.86
N GLN A 532 8.50 5.31 18.03
CA GLN A 532 7.81 6.39 18.71
C GLN A 532 6.86 7.08 17.72
N THR A 533 5.59 7.08 18.05
CA THR A 533 4.52 7.76 17.34
C THR A 533 3.83 8.76 18.25
N GLU A 534 3.06 9.66 17.70
CA GLU A 534 2.21 10.57 18.44
C GLU A 534 1.14 9.82 19.24
N GLU A 535 0.46 8.85 18.62
CA GLU A 535 -0.57 8.02 19.25
C GLU A 535 -0.01 7.24 20.44
N LEU A 536 1.18 6.62 20.30
CA LEU A 536 1.84 5.93 21.39
C LEU A 536 2.16 6.87 22.55
N THR A 537 2.60 8.09 22.24
CA THR A 537 2.95 9.10 23.24
C THR A 537 1.72 9.59 23.97
N LEU A 538 0.61 9.85 23.28
CA LEU A 538 -0.66 10.32 23.86
C LEU A 538 -1.31 9.25 24.74
N ARG A 539 -1.36 8.00 24.29
CA ARG A 539 -2.04 6.91 25.01
C ARG A 539 -1.23 6.35 26.17
N TRP A 540 0.08 6.36 26.11
CA TRP A 540 0.96 5.80 27.15
C TRP A 540 1.94 6.84 27.68
N SER A 541 3.07 7.07 27.00
CA SER A 541 4.06 8.10 27.37
C SER A 541 5.14 8.21 26.28
N HIS A 542 5.91 9.30 26.30
CA HIS A 542 7.06 9.49 25.41
C HIS A 542 8.18 8.44 25.59
N THR A 543 8.20 7.70 26.71
CA THR A 543 9.18 6.63 26.96
C THR A 543 8.65 5.24 26.64
N ALA A 544 7.40 5.10 26.21
CA ALA A 544 6.76 3.81 25.97
C ALA A 544 7.49 2.98 24.88
N HIS A 545 8.06 3.65 23.86
CA HIS A 545 8.86 3.01 22.82
C HIS A 545 10.06 2.19 23.33
N HIS A 546 10.58 2.48 24.55
CA HIS A 546 11.63 1.68 25.17
C HIS A 546 11.19 0.23 25.44
N ARG A 547 9.89 -0.03 25.58
CA ARG A 547 9.37 -1.40 25.72
C ARG A 547 9.60 -2.20 24.43
N ILE A 548 9.47 -1.56 23.27
CA ILE A 548 9.73 -2.16 21.96
C ILE A 548 11.22 -2.42 21.76
N SER A 549 12.07 -1.46 22.13
CA SER A 549 13.53 -1.63 22.08
C SER A 549 13.99 -2.80 22.97
N ARG A 550 13.36 -2.95 24.14
CA ARG A 550 13.62 -4.06 25.03
C ARG A 550 13.15 -5.40 24.44
N LEU A 551 11.94 -5.47 23.85
CA LEU A 551 11.48 -6.64 23.14
C LEU A 551 12.47 -7.05 22.03
N THR A 552 12.94 -6.10 21.23
CA THR A 552 13.94 -6.34 20.19
C THR A 552 15.24 -6.94 20.78
N THR A 553 15.69 -6.45 21.92
CA THR A 553 16.88 -6.96 22.61
C THR A 553 16.68 -8.40 23.11
N GLU A 554 15.53 -8.70 23.72
CA GLU A 554 15.16 -10.04 24.21
C GLU A 554 15.06 -11.02 23.02
N VAL A 555 14.43 -10.63 21.90
CA VAL A 555 14.34 -11.41 20.67
C VAL A 555 15.73 -11.72 20.12
N ASN A 556 16.61 -10.73 19.98
CA ASN A 556 17.97 -10.94 19.50
C ASN A 556 18.77 -11.89 20.40
N SER A 557 18.57 -11.83 21.71
CA SER A 557 19.19 -12.76 22.65
C SER A 557 18.67 -14.17 22.49
N ALA A 558 17.36 -14.34 22.35
CA ALA A 558 16.71 -15.63 22.13
C ALA A 558 17.16 -16.28 20.81
N VAL A 559 17.22 -15.50 19.73
CA VAL A 559 17.75 -15.99 18.44
C VAL A 559 19.18 -16.50 18.59
N LYS A 560 20.07 -15.71 19.23
CA LYS A 560 21.48 -16.13 19.43
C LYS A 560 21.61 -17.44 20.20
N GLU A 561 20.75 -17.66 21.18
CA GLU A 561 20.72 -18.91 21.95
C GLU A 561 20.27 -20.10 21.10
N LEU A 562 19.26 -19.91 20.23
CA LEU A 562 18.70 -20.94 19.37
C LEU A 562 19.66 -21.37 18.25
N VAL A 563 20.37 -20.38 17.64
CA VAL A 563 21.29 -20.62 16.51
C VAL A 563 22.72 -20.95 16.95
N ALA A 564 23.05 -20.80 18.24
CA ALA A 564 24.38 -21.14 18.77
C ALA A 564 24.63 -22.63 18.66
N LYS A 565 25.70 -23.01 17.97
CA LYS A 565 26.16 -24.42 17.97
C LYS A 565 26.47 -24.87 19.39
N PRO A 566 26.06 -26.08 19.80
CA PRO A 566 26.40 -26.58 21.10
C PRO A 566 27.93 -26.57 21.27
N LYS A 567 28.39 -25.96 22.35
CA LYS A 567 29.81 -25.99 22.69
C LYS A 567 30.19 -27.45 22.82
N ARG A 568 30.97 -27.99 21.88
CA ARG A 568 31.61 -29.27 22.09
C ARG A 568 32.38 -29.16 23.43
N SER A 569 32.09 -30.04 24.39
CA SER A 569 32.90 -30.18 25.59
C SER A 569 34.34 -30.34 25.14
N ALA A 570 35.18 -29.37 25.44
CA ALA A 570 36.60 -29.47 25.13
C ALA A 570 37.15 -30.67 25.84
N GLY A 571 37.38 -31.74 25.12
CA GLY A 571 38.20 -32.83 25.63
C GLY A 571 39.57 -32.30 26.09
N GLU A 572 40.20 -32.94 27.02
CA GLU A 572 41.43 -32.51 27.74
C GLU A 572 42.59 -32.01 26.83
N GLY A 573 42.56 -32.26 25.51
CA GLY A 573 43.53 -31.76 24.52
C GLY A 573 43.45 -30.25 24.27
N GLY A 574 42.27 -29.58 24.45
CA GLY A 574 42.09 -28.16 24.19
C GLY A 574 42.66 -27.25 25.26
N THR A 575 42.87 -27.73 26.49
CA THR A 575 43.34 -26.92 27.60
C THR A 575 44.82 -26.58 27.50
N LYS A 576 45.62 -27.44 26.91
CA LYS A 576 47.07 -27.22 26.70
C LYS A 576 47.31 -26.19 25.58
N LEU A 577 46.51 -26.20 24.50
CA LEU A 577 46.62 -25.24 23.40
C LEU A 577 46.13 -23.84 23.85
N ARG A 578 45.10 -23.77 24.68
CA ARG A 578 44.59 -22.53 25.26
C ARG A 578 45.60 -21.85 26.19
N LYS A 579 46.38 -22.62 26.95
CA LYS A 579 47.44 -22.09 27.81
C LYS A 579 48.64 -21.58 27.00
N ALA A 580 48.93 -22.17 25.84
CA ALA A 580 50.01 -21.73 24.96
C ALA A 580 49.68 -20.48 24.13
N LEU A 581 48.38 -20.16 23.92
CA LEU A 581 47.90 -19.01 23.10
C LEU A 581 47.34 -17.85 23.95
N THR A 582 47.57 -17.79 25.25
CA THR A 582 47.15 -16.67 26.10
C THR A 582 48.02 -15.42 25.81
N VAL A 583 47.55 -14.57 24.93
CA VAL A 583 48.02 -13.20 24.79
C VAL A 583 47.53 -12.41 26.02
N PRO A 584 48.37 -11.64 26.70
CA PRO A 584 47.95 -10.87 27.86
C PRO A 584 46.89 -9.83 27.47
N ARG A 585 45.72 -9.90 28.12
CA ARG A 585 44.67 -8.89 28.00
C ARG A 585 45.15 -7.61 28.61
N LYS A 586 45.43 -6.60 27.82
CA LYS A 586 45.47 -5.21 28.34
C LYS A 586 44.06 -4.85 28.80
N THR A 587 43.93 -4.53 30.12
CA THR A 587 42.74 -3.96 30.68
C THR A 587 42.41 -2.65 29.98
N ALA A 588 41.30 -2.61 29.28
CA ALA A 588 40.84 -1.43 28.60
C ALA A 588 40.26 -0.45 29.64
N THR A 589 40.83 0.71 29.74
CA THR A 589 40.25 1.88 30.40
C THR A 589 38.99 2.31 29.64
N PRO A 590 37.89 2.74 30.32
CA PRO A 590 36.69 3.16 29.62
C PRO A 590 37.00 4.38 28.76
N ARG A 591 36.91 4.21 27.44
CA ARG A 591 37.03 5.31 26.48
C ARG A 591 35.78 6.19 26.53
N ARG A 592 35.96 7.48 26.73
CA ARG A 592 35.01 8.52 26.35
C ARG A 592 34.57 8.30 24.90
N ALA A 593 33.25 8.50 24.64
CA ALA A 593 32.68 8.42 23.31
C ALA A 593 33.55 9.20 22.29
N ALA A 594 34.15 8.51 21.37
CA ALA A 594 34.89 9.12 20.26
C ALA A 594 33.85 9.74 19.29
N GLY A 595 34.15 10.93 18.79
CA GLY A 595 33.43 11.52 17.66
C GLY A 595 33.48 10.61 16.43
N PRO A 596 32.80 10.97 15.34
CA PRO A 596 32.69 10.15 14.14
C PRO A 596 34.08 9.66 13.70
N SER A 597 34.17 8.39 13.38
CA SER A 597 35.43 7.76 12.95
C SER A 597 35.65 7.82 11.44
N LEU A 598 34.66 8.28 10.69
CA LEU A 598 34.65 8.43 9.22
C LEU A 598 34.08 9.80 8.84
N PRO A 599 34.43 10.32 7.64
CA PRO A 599 33.78 11.49 7.07
C PRO A 599 32.27 11.32 6.98
N GLU A 600 31.49 12.31 7.44
CA GLU A 600 30.03 12.30 7.45
C GLU A 600 29.48 13.49 6.67
N LEU A 601 28.40 13.28 5.91
CA LEU A 601 27.68 14.35 5.22
C LEU A 601 27.00 15.24 6.27
N ASP A 602 27.31 16.54 6.27
CA ASP A 602 26.79 17.52 7.24
C ASP A 602 25.75 18.47 6.63
N GLY A 603 25.86 18.72 5.31
CA GLY A 603 24.93 19.55 4.56
C GLY A 603 24.81 19.12 3.10
N LEU A 604 23.60 19.26 2.56
CA LEU A 604 23.29 18.95 1.16
C LEU A 604 22.32 20.01 0.61
N GLU A 605 22.74 20.72 -0.41
CA GLU A 605 21.90 21.60 -1.21
C GLU A 605 21.82 21.04 -2.62
N ALA A 606 20.60 20.89 -3.14
CA ALA A 606 20.38 20.37 -4.47
C ALA A 606 19.28 21.14 -5.20
N SER A 607 19.51 21.46 -6.45
CA SER A 607 18.57 22.13 -7.35
C SER A 607 18.57 21.48 -8.72
N ILE A 608 17.51 21.67 -9.48
CA ILE A 608 17.41 21.15 -10.84
C ILE A 608 17.84 22.25 -11.78
N GLY A 609 18.76 21.95 -12.67
CA GLY A 609 19.22 22.87 -13.71
C GLY A 609 18.34 22.85 -14.97
N ASP A 610 18.63 23.72 -15.92
CA ASP A 610 17.81 23.97 -17.11
C ASP A 610 17.73 22.78 -18.07
N ALA A 611 18.75 21.92 -18.10
CA ALA A 611 18.76 20.70 -18.89
C ALA A 611 18.16 19.48 -18.16
N GLY A 612 17.68 19.67 -16.92
CA GLY A 612 17.12 18.61 -16.10
C GLY A 612 18.16 17.87 -15.23
N GLU A 613 19.39 18.35 -15.17
CA GLU A 613 20.42 17.82 -14.29
C GLU A 613 20.18 18.20 -12.81
N TRP A 614 20.60 17.37 -11.88
CA TRP A 614 20.74 17.78 -10.48
C TRP A 614 22.05 18.56 -10.31
N ARG A 615 21.96 19.78 -9.79
CA ARG A 615 23.11 20.58 -9.32
C ARG A 615 23.19 20.44 -7.82
N ILE A 616 24.32 19.93 -7.34
CA ILE A 616 24.51 19.48 -5.97
C ILE A 616 25.68 20.23 -5.36
N THR A 617 25.49 20.78 -4.16
CA THR A 617 26.58 21.26 -3.31
C THR A 617 26.49 20.51 -1.98
N ALA A 618 27.57 19.86 -1.59
CA ALA A 618 27.60 19.02 -0.39
C ALA A 618 28.73 19.43 0.54
N GLU A 619 28.40 19.45 1.84
CA GLU A 619 29.33 19.70 2.92
C GLU A 619 29.58 18.42 3.70
N VAL A 620 30.86 18.11 3.94
CA VAL A 620 31.32 16.92 4.66
C VAL A 620 32.07 17.32 5.92
N LYS A 621 31.65 16.79 7.05
CA LYS A 621 32.31 16.91 8.34
C LYS A 621 33.41 15.86 8.46
N LEU A 622 34.62 16.29 8.79
CA LEU A 622 35.78 15.43 8.84
C LEU A 622 36.17 15.10 10.29
N PRO A 623 36.48 13.83 10.59
CA PRO A 623 36.96 13.43 11.89
C PRO A 623 38.37 13.92 12.19
N ARG A 624 38.81 13.88 13.46
CA ARG A 624 40.14 14.21 13.90
C ARG A 624 41.08 13.02 13.68
N ALA A 625 41.56 12.83 12.44
CA ALA A 625 42.52 11.80 12.10
C ALA A 625 43.66 12.43 11.28
N GLU A 626 44.86 11.89 11.37
CA GLU A 626 46.01 12.33 10.57
C GLU A 626 45.89 11.92 9.11
N GLU A 627 45.30 10.75 8.84
CA GLU A 627 44.94 10.26 7.52
C GLU A 627 43.45 9.94 7.46
N LEU A 628 42.79 10.47 6.47
CA LEU A 628 41.37 10.24 6.21
C LEU A 628 41.19 9.29 5.02
N PRO A 629 40.26 8.34 5.09
CA PRO A 629 39.96 7.49 3.95
C PRO A 629 39.43 8.31 2.79
N THR A 630 39.74 7.92 1.58
CA THR A 630 39.10 8.45 0.38
C THR A 630 37.66 8.05 0.32
N MET A 631 36.79 8.95 -0.15
CA MET A 631 35.34 8.71 -0.24
C MET A 631 34.85 8.92 -1.66
N THR A 632 33.97 8.03 -2.11
CA THR A 632 33.30 8.17 -3.41
C THR A 632 31.89 8.70 -3.16
N PRO A 633 31.57 9.95 -3.58
CA PRO A 633 30.22 10.48 -3.49
C PRO A 633 29.35 9.81 -4.55
N THR A 634 28.31 9.14 -4.11
CA THR A 634 27.36 8.42 -4.97
C THR A 634 25.99 9.09 -4.88
N VAL A 635 25.47 9.53 -6.00
CA VAL A 635 24.12 10.10 -6.12
C VAL A 635 23.14 8.96 -6.38
N LEU A 636 22.08 8.91 -5.59
CA LEU A 636 21.04 7.92 -5.69
C LEU A 636 19.68 8.63 -5.76
N LEU A 637 18.74 8.05 -6.44
CA LEU A 637 17.36 8.49 -6.35
C LEU A 637 16.71 7.91 -5.10
N ASP A 638 15.99 8.74 -4.34
CA ASP A 638 15.26 8.30 -3.17
C ASP A 638 13.99 7.57 -3.64
N VAL A 639 13.96 6.27 -3.44
CA VAL A 639 12.82 5.40 -3.71
C VAL A 639 12.29 4.86 -2.41
N ARG A 640 10.97 4.78 -2.26
CA ARG A 640 10.33 4.30 -1.02
C ARG A 640 10.58 2.81 -0.74
N SER A 641 10.81 2.02 -1.79
CA SER A 641 11.08 0.58 -1.68
C SER A 641 11.93 0.12 -2.86
N GLY A 642 12.75 -0.90 -2.66
CA GLY A 642 13.66 -1.44 -3.67
C GLY A 642 15.07 -0.86 -3.63
N SER A 643 15.89 -1.20 -4.62
CA SER A 643 17.25 -0.64 -4.77
C SER A 643 17.16 0.79 -5.30
N ARG A 644 17.87 1.71 -4.68
CA ARG A 644 17.95 3.10 -5.12
C ARG A 644 18.75 3.18 -6.42
N PRO A 645 18.17 3.66 -7.55
CA PRO A 645 18.91 3.87 -8.78
C PRO A 645 20.08 4.83 -8.57
N ARG A 646 21.22 4.50 -9.16
CA ARG A 646 22.42 5.34 -9.11
C ARG A 646 22.42 6.28 -10.30
N LEU A 647 22.77 7.55 -10.05
CA LEU A 647 23.01 8.54 -11.10
C LEU A 647 24.52 8.75 -11.26
N ASP A 648 24.95 8.95 -12.50
CA ASP A 648 26.32 9.26 -12.80
C ASP A 648 26.58 10.78 -12.71
N TRP A 649 27.81 11.13 -12.38
CA TRP A 649 28.25 12.52 -12.37
C TRP A 649 28.66 12.94 -13.78
N ALA A 650 28.06 14.02 -14.27
CA ALA A 650 28.60 14.71 -15.47
C ALA A 650 29.79 15.57 -15.10
N GLU A 651 29.76 16.21 -13.93
CA GLU A 651 30.83 17.04 -13.40
C GLU A 651 30.88 16.88 -11.89
N LEU A 652 32.09 16.77 -11.32
CA LEU A 652 32.34 16.77 -9.89
C LEU A 652 33.60 17.59 -9.59
N VAL A 653 33.44 18.63 -8.79
CA VAL A 653 34.51 19.62 -8.52
C VAL A 653 34.66 19.85 -7.03
N ALA A 654 35.89 19.86 -6.54
CA ALA A 654 36.21 20.28 -5.19
C ALA A 654 36.06 21.80 -5.03
N VAL A 655 35.51 22.23 -3.89
CA VAL A 655 35.33 23.66 -3.56
C VAL A 655 36.26 24.07 -2.43
N ASP A 656 36.30 23.27 -1.34
CA ASP A 656 37.12 23.56 -0.17
C ASP A 656 37.44 22.27 0.60
N GLY A 657 38.65 22.18 1.19
CA GLY A 657 39.05 21.10 2.09
C GLY A 657 39.18 19.71 1.50
N CYS A 658 39.06 19.56 0.19
CA CYS A 658 39.25 18.29 -0.53
C CYS A 658 39.73 18.51 -1.97
N GLU A 659 40.17 17.43 -2.61
CA GLU A 659 40.47 17.30 -4.02
C GLU A 659 39.64 16.19 -4.63
N VAL A 660 39.30 16.32 -5.92
CA VAL A 660 38.55 15.27 -6.67
C VAL A 660 39.49 14.65 -7.69
N GLU A 661 39.73 13.37 -7.58
CA GLU A 661 40.53 12.61 -8.53
C GLU A 661 39.76 11.35 -8.96
N ASN A 662 39.47 11.21 -10.23
CA ASN A 662 38.72 10.09 -10.81
C ASN A 662 37.36 9.81 -10.11
N GLY A 663 36.65 10.88 -9.72
CA GLY A 663 35.33 10.75 -9.03
C GLY A 663 35.45 10.40 -7.54
N VAL A 664 36.62 10.40 -6.96
CA VAL A 664 36.92 10.13 -5.56
C VAL A 664 37.38 11.40 -4.85
N LEU A 665 36.83 11.62 -3.64
CA LEU A 665 37.22 12.72 -2.77
C LEU A 665 38.44 12.32 -1.95
N ARG A 666 39.51 13.11 -2.02
CA ARG A 666 40.66 13.09 -1.12
C ARG A 666 40.59 14.31 -0.23
N PHE A 667 40.68 14.15 1.07
CA PHE A 667 40.55 15.24 2.01
C PHE A 667 41.91 15.82 2.34
N SER A 668 41.95 17.16 2.43
CA SER A 668 43.19 17.88 2.75
C SER A 668 43.64 17.58 4.19
N PRO A 669 44.92 17.34 4.45
CA PRO A 669 45.44 17.07 5.79
C PRO A 669 45.04 18.16 6.80
N GLY A 670 44.50 17.78 7.93
CA GLY A 670 44.08 18.69 8.98
C GLY A 670 42.76 19.43 8.74
N ALA A 671 42.11 19.29 7.59
CA ALA A 671 40.79 19.86 7.35
C ALA A 671 39.73 19.28 8.30
N ARG A 672 38.76 20.11 8.69
CA ARG A 672 37.62 19.72 9.55
C ARG A 672 36.32 19.67 8.79
N ARG A 673 36.33 20.27 7.63
CA ARG A 673 35.20 20.39 6.71
C ARG A 673 35.73 20.25 5.31
N ALA A 674 34.96 19.66 4.44
CA ALA A 674 35.19 19.67 3.01
C ALA A 674 33.91 20.04 2.28
N VAL A 675 34.04 20.73 1.16
CA VAL A 675 32.88 21.12 0.32
C VAL A 675 33.21 20.73 -1.12
N PHE A 676 32.27 20.09 -1.77
CA PHE A 676 32.33 19.80 -3.19
C PHE A 676 31.01 20.14 -3.87
N ARG A 677 31.02 20.31 -5.16
CA ARG A 677 29.84 20.50 -5.99
C ARG A 677 29.94 19.63 -7.23
N GLY A 678 28.77 19.34 -7.82
CA GLY A 678 28.73 18.61 -9.08
C GLY A 678 27.34 18.67 -9.73
N SER A 679 27.30 18.21 -10.97
CA SER A 679 26.06 18.03 -11.72
C SER A 679 25.96 16.59 -12.18
N THR A 680 24.73 16.06 -12.22
CA THR A 680 24.47 14.70 -12.68
C THR A 680 24.39 14.64 -14.20
N ASP A 681 24.77 13.51 -14.77
CA ASP A 681 24.56 13.21 -16.18
C ASP A 681 23.09 12.86 -16.40
N VAL A 682 22.39 13.69 -17.17
CA VAL A 682 20.96 13.52 -17.48
C VAL A 682 20.70 12.21 -18.22
N THR A 683 21.66 11.68 -18.96
CA THR A 683 21.51 10.40 -19.68
C THR A 683 21.48 9.19 -18.73
N SER A 684 22.00 9.34 -17.51
CA SER A 684 21.93 8.33 -16.45
C SER A 684 20.63 8.37 -15.64
N HIS A 685 19.75 9.35 -15.91
CA HIS A 685 18.50 9.48 -15.17
C HIS A 685 17.44 8.53 -15.72
N PRO A 686 16.99 7.55 -14.95
CA PRO A 686 15.96 6.59 -15.38
C PRO A 686 14.58 7.26 -15.55
N VAL A 687 14.36 8.38 -14.84
CA VAL A 687 13.13 9.17 -14.89
C VAL A 687 13.45 10.65 -14.85
N ARG A 688 12.50 11.48 -15.28
CA ARG A 688 12.67 12.94 -15.27
C ARG A 688 12.95 13.44 -13.86
N THR A 689 14.02 14.19 -13.69
CA THR A 689 14.53 14.74 -12.44
C THR A 689 13.46 15.42 -11.58
N ALA A 690 12.56 16.12 -12.23
CA ALA A 690 11.47 16.84 -11.57
C ALA A 690 10.47 15.93 -10.79
N LEU A 691 10.50 14.61 -11.02
CA LEU A 691 9.68 13.61 -10.35
C LEU A 691 10.44 12.88 -9.25
N THR A 692 11.69 13.24 -9.01
CA THR A 692 12.59 12.48 -8.14
C THR A 692 13.01 13.28 -6.92
N ARG A 693 13.46 12.56 -5.91
CA ARG A 693 14.22 13.05 -4.76
C ARG A 693 15.61 12.44 -4.82
N LEU A 694 16.61 13.22 -4.45
CA LEU A 694 17.98 12.76 -4.46
C LEU A 694 18.45 12.41 -3.04
N VAL A 695 19.31 11.39 -2.96
CA VAL A 695 20.09 11.03 -1.78
C VAL A 695 21.56 10.99 -2.18
N LEU A 696 22.41 11.60 -1.38
CA LEU A 696 23.85 11.54 -1.56
C LEU A 696 24.47 10.65 -0.48
N GLU A 697 25.22 9.63 -0.89
CA GLU A 697 25.96 8.74 0.01
C GLU A 697 27.45 8.93 -0.19
N LEU A 698 28.21 8.92 0.92
CA LEU A 698 29.67 8.86 0.88
C LEU A 698 30.10 7.42 1.14
N ARG A 699 30.67 6.76 0.15
CA ARG A 699 31.16 5.38 0.27
C ARG A 699 32.69 5.39 0.37
N ALA A 700 33.21 4.61 1.32
CA ALA A 700 34.67 4.46 1.42
C ALA A 700 35.19 3.81 0.15
N GLY A 701 36.17 4.44 -0.50
CA GLY A 701 36.85 3.87 -1.64
C GLY A 701 37.49 2.52 -1.27
N LYS A 702 37.34 1.48 -2.10
CA LYS A 702 38.11 0.27 -1.95
C LYS A 702 39.57 0.70 -2.32
N GLY A 703 40.44 0.78 -1.29
CA GLY A 703 41.84 0.89 -1.54
C GLY A 703 42.29 -0.23 -2.48
N GLU A 704 43.02 0.10 -3.56
CA GLU A 704 43.74 -0.89 -4.35
C GLU A 704 44.72 -1.64 -3.47
#